data_18b8847413de06fe46824a4eae32df1c
#
_entry.id   18b8847413de06fe46824a4eae32df1c
#
_cell.length_a   1.000
_cell.length_b   1.000
_cell.length_c   1.000
_cell.angle_alpha   90.00
_cell.angle_beta   90.00
_cell.angle_gamma   90.00
#
_symmetry.space_group_name_H-M   'P 1'
#
loop_
_entity.id
_entity.type
_entity.pdbx_description
1 polymer ?
#
loop_
_entity_poly.entity_id
_entity_poly.type
_entity_poly.pdbx_seq_one_letter_code
_entity_poly.pdbx_strand_id
1 'polypeptide(L)'
;MTDYKATLNLPSTAFPMKAGLPQREPEILQRWNSIDLYRKLRQIGEGRPKFVLHDGPPYANGNIHIGHAVNKVIKDMIVRSRTLSGFDAPYVPGWDCHGLPIEHKVETTFGKNQPADLTRERCRAYAAEQIEGQKADFIRLGVLGDWDNPYKTMDFANEAGEIRALAKMVEGGFVFKGLKPVNWCFDCGSALAEAEVEYQDKKSDAIDVAFEVEDADKLAAAFGLTSLAKPTSIVIWTTTPWTIPANQALNVHPDFIYALVDTGDRLLVLAEELVESCLQRYGLSGDIVARCEGKALELIRFRHPFYERFSPVYLAEYVETGAGTGIVHSSPAYGEDDFRTCKHYGMENDEILNPVQSHGVYVADLPFFGGQFIWKANPVIVEKLREVGALLKHEAIQHSYMHCWRHKTPLIYRATAQWFVGMDKVVKDGSSLRRRALDAIEQTQFVPAWGQARLHGMIAGRPDWCISRQRNWGVPIPFFLHKESGELHPRTVELMEQVAARVEQQGIEAWFKLDAAELLGEEAAQYDKINDTLDVWFDSGTTHWHVMRGSHPMGHDEGPRADLYLEGSDQHRGWFHSSLLTGAAIDGHAPYRGLLTHGFTVDENGRKMSKSLGNVIAPQEITDSMGADILRLWVSATDYSGEMAVSKQILQRSADAYRRIRNTARFLLSNLDGFDPAQHMVPNDQLIALDRWAIDRALLLQREIEEAYSTYKFWNVYQKVHNFCVQELGGFYLDIIKDRQYTTGADSLPRRSCQTALYHIAEALVRWIAPILAFTAEEIWQYLPGERNESVMLNTWYEGLAELPLDAELDRPFWDKVMAVKAAVNKELEIQRAAKTIGGNLQAEVTLYAEEALVAELAKLDNELRFVLITSSVQVAPLTQAPAEAVESELAGLKLVVKKTGYAKCGRCWHHLPDVGSHVAHPDICGRCVDNIEGPGEVRHYA
;
A
#
# COMPACT_ATOMS: atom_id res chain seq x y z
N MET A 1 -26.53 49.05 35.76
CA MET A 1 -25.69 47.82 35.89
C MET A 1 -24.28 48.14 35.48
N THR A 2 -23.35 47.94 36.36
CA THR A 2 -21.92 48.06 36.06
C THR A 2 -21.53 46.97 35.04
N ASP A 3 -20.84 47.33 33.96
CA ASP A 3 -20.38 46.35 32.99
C ASP A 3 -19.10 45.69 33.52
N TYR A 4 -19.22 44.46 34.04
CA TYR A 4 -18.11 43.66 34.54
C TYR A 4 -17.36 42.88 33.46
N LYS A 5 -17.74 43.04 32.21
CA LYS A 5 -17.12 42.29 31.10
C LYS A 5 -15.64 42.58 30.94
N ALA A 6 -15.24 43.84 31.20
CA ALA A 6 -13.85 44.26 31.12
C ALA A 6 -12.95 43.67 32.22
N THR A 7 -13.55 43.06 33.27
CA THR A 7 -12.80 42.41 34.35
C THR A 7 -12.62 40.88 34.14
N LEU A 8 -13.16 40.35 33.09
CA LEU A 8 -13.06 38.95 32.73
C LEU A 8 -11.85 38.68 31.83
N ASN A 9 -11.16 37.55 32.06
CA ASN A 9 -10.09 37.08 31.20
C ASN A 9 -10.71 36.28 30.03
N LEU A 10 -11.31 37.01 29.09
CA LEU A 10 -11.94 36.36 27.94
C LEU A 10 -10.90 35.79 26.99
N PRO A 11 -11.15 34.59 26.40
CA PRO A 11 -10.22 33.95 25.49
C PRO A 11 -9.98 34.76 24.22
N SER A 12 -8.71 34.92 23.84
CA SER A 12 -8.31 35.66 22.65
C SER A 12 -7.18 34.94 21.92
N THR A 13 -7.23 34.92 20.61
CA THR A 13 -6.14 34.37 19.77
C THR A 13 -6.22 34.92 18.36
N ALA A 14 -5.06 35.15 17.76
CA ALA A 14 -4.93 35.44 16.34
C ALA A 14 -5.10 34.19 15.46
N PHE A 15 -5.11 32.99 16.05
CA PHE A 15 -5.33 31.74 15.32
C PHE A 15 -6.72 31.73 14.64
N PRO A 16 -6.80 31.60 13.32
CA PRO A 16 -8.04 31.84 12.57
C PRO A 16 -9.14 30.80 12.87
N MET A 17 -10.37 31.28 12.98
CA MET A 17 -11.53 30.39 13.16
C MET A 17 -11.73 29.46 11.98
N LYS A 18 -11.66 29.99 10.75
CA LYS A 18 -11.79 29.21 9.51
C LYS A 18 -10.44 28.62 9.13
N ALA A 19 -10.41 27.35 8.83
CA ALA A 19 -9.18 26.67 8.40
C ALA A 19 -8.64 27.21 7.08
N GLY A 20 -9.49 27.33 6.06
CA GLY A 20 -9.09 27.82 4.73
C GLY A 20 -7.95 27.00 4.12
N LEU A 21 -7.95 25.68 4.30
CA LEU A 21 -6.84 24.78 3.94
C LEU A 21 -6.38 24.95 2.48
N PRO A 22 -7.28 24.96 1.46
CA PRO A 22 -6.83 25.11 0.09
C PRO A 22 -5.98 26.36 -0.19
N GLN A 23 -6.19 27.44 0.56
CA GLN A 23 -5.46 28.69 0.43
C GLN A 23 -4.21 28.75 1.34
N ARG A 24 -4.28 28.19 2.56
CA ARG A 24 -3.20 28.26 3.54
C ARG A 24 -2.11 27.23 3.36
N GLU A 25 -2.47 26.04 2.91
CA GLU A 25 -1.48 24.97 2.70
C GLU A 25 -0.37 25.38 1.71
N PRO A 26 -0.66 26.05 0.57
CA PRO A 26 0.39 26.59 -0.29
C PRO A 26 1.30 27.63 0.40
N GLU A 27 0.77 28.45 1.31
CA GLU A 27 1.59 29.42 2.07
C GLU A 27 2.54 28.69 3.04
N ILE A 28 2.07 27.61 3.65
CA ILE A 28 2.88 26.77 4.54
C ILE A 28 3.97 26.04 3.76
N LEU A 29 3.66 25.54 2.56
CA LEU A 29 4.67 24.95 1.66
C LEU A 29 5.76 25.96 1.30
N GLN A 30 5.38 27.21 0.96
CA GLN A 30 6.35 28.27 0.71
C GLN A 30 7.22 28.56 1.94
N ARG A 31 6.62 28.55 3.13
CA ARG A 31 7.35 28.71 4.39
C ARG A 31 8.35 27.55 4.58
N TRP A 32 7.95 26.29 4.43
CA TRP A 32 8.87 25.16 4.57
C TRP A 32 10.05 25.25 3.60
N ASN A 33 9.80 25.69 2.36
CA ASN A 33 10.87 25.93 1.38
C ASN A 33 11.76 27.10 1.81
N SER A 34 11.18 28.23 2.32
CA SER A 34 11.96 29.40 2.72
C SER A 34 12.90 29.16 3.90
N ILE A 35 12.53 28.24 4.81
CA ILE A 35 13.36 27.85 5.96
C ILE A 35 14.27 26.65 5.65
N ASP A 36 14.17 26.08 4.42
CA ASP A 36 14.89 24.86 4.01
C ASP A 36 14.68 23.71 5.02
N LEU A 37 13.38 23.42 5.29
CA LEU A 37 12.99 22.51 6.38
C LEU A 37 13.62 21.13 6.21
N TYR A 38 13.60 20.54 5.01
CA TYR A 38 14.13 19.20 4.80
C TYR A 38 15.63 19.12 5.12
N ARG A 39 16.41 20.08 4.70
CA ARG A 39 17.83 20.15 5.00
C ARG A 39 18.09 20.30 6.51
N LYS A 40 17.30 21.12 7.20
CA LYS A 40 17.38 21.24 8.67
C LYS A 40 17.07 19.91 9.35
N LEU A 41 16.10 19.16 8.85
CA LEU A 41 15.80 17.81 9.35
C LEU A 41 16.99 16.87 9.18
N ARG A 42 17.70 16.94 8.07
CA ARG A 42 18.96 16.18 7.90
C ARG A 42 20.01 16.57 8.93
N GLN A 43 20.19 17.88 9.15
CA GLN A 43 21.17 18.38 10.11
C GLN A 43 20.88 17.93 11.55
N ILE A 44 19.63 18.05 12.02
CA ILE A 44 19.29 17.58 13.37
C ILE A 44 19.30 16.05 13.50
N GLY A 45 19.19 15.35 12.39
CA GLY A 45 19.28 13.88 12.32
C GLY A 45 20.69 13.32 12.46
N GLU A 46 21.72 14.16 12.29
CA GLU A 46 23.09 13.73 12.40
C GLU A 46 23.40 13.11 13.77
N GLY A 47 23.93 11.88 13.78
CA GLY A 47 24.22 11.13 15.00
C GLY A 47 23.02 10.43 15.67
N ARG A 48 21.81 10.62 15.18
CA ARG A 48 20.62 9.86 15.62
C ARG A 48 20.60 8.46 15.00
N PRO A 49 19.92 7.48 15.63
CA PRO A 49 19.66 6.19 14.99
C PRO A 49 18.94 6.39 13.65
N LYS A 50 19.37 5.67 12.63
CA LYS A 50 18.74 5.76 11.30
C LYS A 50 17.47 4.94 11.22
N PHE A 51 16.50 5.46 10.48
CA PHE A 51 15.35 4.73 9.99
C PHE A 51 15.19 5.02 8.49
N VAL A 52 15.48 4.02 7.67
CA VAL A 52 15.49 4.16 6.21
C VAL A 52 14.20 3.56 5.64
N LEU A 53 13.32 4.43 5.16
CA LEU A 53 12.20 4.07 4.30
C LEU A 53 12.63 4.36 2.86
N HIS A 54 12.92 3.30 2.09
CA HIS A 54 13.24 3.46 0.68
C HIS A 54 11.97 3.60 -0.14
N ASP A 55 11.92 4.62 -0.99
CA ASP A 55 10.73 4.89 -1.82
C ASP A 55 10.67 3.94 -3.01
N GLY A 56 9.59 3.17 -3.14
CA GLY A 56 9.25 2.48 -4.37
C GLY A 56 8.90 3.49 -5.45
N PRO A 57 9.60 3.48 -6.59
CA PRO A 57 9.48 4.54 -7.58
C PRO A 57 8.15 4.44 -8.32
N PRO A 58 7.26 5.44 -8.23
CA PRO A 58 6.11 5.50 -9.13
C PRO A 58 6.56 5.62 -10.57
N TYR A 59 5.73 5.13 -11.48
CA TYR A 59 6.03 5.15 -12.89
C TYR A 59 5.86 6.56 -13.48
N ALA A 60 6.84 7.04 -14.23
CA ALA A 60 6.86 8.39 -14.81
C ALA A 60 5.92 8.52 -16.02
N ASN A 61 4.63 8.23 -15.82
CA ASN A 61 3.62 8.23 -16.89
C ASN A 61 2.23 8.58 -16.37
N GLY A 62 1.72 9.74 -16.74
CA GLY A 62 0.39 10.23 -16.41
C GLY A 62 0.29 10.89 -15.03
N ASN A 63 -0.89 11.38 -14.72
CA ASN A 63 -1.18 12.05 -13.44
C ASN A 63 -1.26 11.05 -12.29
N ILE A 64 -1.01 11.53 -11.09
CA ILE A 64 -1.24 10.73 -9.88
C ILE A 64 -2.73 10.44 -9.70
N HIS A 65 -3.04 9.31 -9.07
CA HIS A 65 -4.39 8.93 -8.64
C HIS A 65 -4.45 8.78 -7.12
N ILE A 66 -5.65 8.55 -6.60
CA ILE A 66 -5.87 8.50 -5.15
C ILE A 66 -5.02 7.40 -4.46
N GLY A 67 -4.72 6.29 -5.12
CA GLY A 67 -3.83 5.26 -4.61
C GLY A 67 -2.38 5.75 -4.42
N HIS A 68 -1.86 6.57 -5.34
CA HIS A 68 -0.56 7.23 -5.17
C HIS A 68 -0.58 8.18 -3.96
N ALA A 69 -1.67 8.93 -3.79
CA ALA A 69 -1.81 9.83 -2.65
C ALA A 69 -1.83 9.07 -1.32
N VAL A 70 -2.57 7.97 -1.21
CA VAL A 70 -2.57 7.08 -0.04
C VAL A 70 -1.16 6.60 0.27
N ASN A 71 -0.47 6.05 -0.73
CA ASN A 71 0.89 5.53 -0.60
C ASN A 71 1.86 6.58 -0.04
N LYS A 72 1.93 7.75 -0.68
CA LYS A 72 2.85 8.82 -0.28
C LYS A 72 2.49 9.43 1.07
N VAL A 73 1.22 9.56 1.39
CA VAL A 73 0.76 10.07 2.70
C VAL A 73 1.14 9.11 3.82
N ILE A 74 0.96 7.79 3.64
CA ILE A 74 1.37 6.81 4.66
C ILE A 74 2.89 6.85 4.86
N LYS A 75 3.68 6.90 3.79
CA LYS A 75 5.14 7.05 3.87
C LYS A 75 5.54 8.31 4.65
N ASP A 76 4.91 9.43 4.35
CA ASP A 76 5.18 10.70 5.05
C ASP A 76 4.80 10.64 6.53
N MET A 77 3.68 10.02 6.89
CA MET A 77 3.31 9.80 8.30
C MET A 77 4.37 9.01 9.05
N ILE A 78 4.92 7.97 8.42
CA ILE A 78 5.99 7.15 9.00
C ILE A 78 7.25 7.98 9.19
N VAL A 79 7.71 8.65 8.15
CA VAL A 79 8.93 9.47 8.20
C VAL A 79 8.81 10.57 9.27
N ARG A 80 7.68 11.28 9.32
CA ARG A 80 7.43 12.33 10.32
C ARG A 80 7.39 11.76 11.74
N SER A 81 6.68 10.66 11.95
CA SER A 81 6.59 10.04 13.29
C SER A 81 7.93 9.49 13.76
N ARG A 82 8.72 8.88 12.87
CA ARG A 82 10.08 8.44 13.19
C ARG A 82 11.02 9.60 13.51
N THR A 83 10.89 10.73 12.80
CA THR A 83 11.63 11.96 13.09
C THR A 83 11.30 12.49 14.48
N LEU A 84 10.02 12.58 14.85
CA LEU A 84 9.57 12.96 16.19
C LEU A 84 10.01 11.97 17.27
N SER A 85 10.17 10.69 16.93
CA SER A 85 10.71 9.65 17.83
C SER A 85 12.24 9.70 17.96
N GLY A 86 12.91 10.70 17.39
CA GLY A 86 14.35 10.89 17.54
C GLY A 86 15.21 10.10 16.56
N PHE A 87 14.66 9.63 15.46
CA PHE A 87 15.41 8.98 14.39
C PHE A 87 15.90 9.97 13.33
N ASP A 88 17.01 9.64 12.67
CA ASP A 88 17.36 10.17 11.38
C ASP A 88 16.61 9.40 10.30
N ALA A 89 15.52 9.99 9.78
CA ALA A 89 14.63 9.37 8.82
C ALA A 89 14.67 10.09 7.46
N PRO A 90 15.69 9.81 6.62
CA PRO A 90 15.77 10.41 5.28
C PRO A 90 14.64 9.87 4.39
N TYR A 91 14.16 10.71 3.49
CA TYR A 91 13.23 10.31 2.44
C TYR A 91 13.66 10.90 1.10
N VAL A 92 14.13 10.04 0.20
CA VAL A 92 14.48 10.40 -1.17
C VAL A 92 13.41 9.86 -2.09
N PRO A 93 12.58 10.73 -2.70
CA PRO A 93 11.57 10.28 -3.66
C PRO A 93 12.24 9.78 -4.94
N GLY A 94 11.60 8.82 -5.62
CA GLY A 94 12.13 8.27 -6.84
C GLY A 94 11.10 8.06 -7.93
N TRP A 95 11.57 7.85 -9.17
CA TRP A 95 10.74 7.52 -10.33
C TRP A 95 11.34 6.40 -11.16
N ASP A 96 10.45 5.52 -11.63
CA ASP A 96 10.73 4.51 -12.64
C ASP A 96 10.45 5.09 -14.03
N CYS A 97 11.45 5.10 -14.92
CA CYS A 97 11.46 5.95 -16.10
C CYS A 97 11.54 5.20 -17.42
N HIS A 98 11.75 3.88 -17.43
CA HIS A 98 11.91 3.09 -18.66
C HIS A 98 10.68 2.22 -18.97
N GLY A 99 10.73 1.55 -20.10
CA GLY A 99 9.81 0.49 -20.47
C GLY A 99 8.64 0.90 -21.36
N LEU A 100 7.80 -0.10 -21.61
CA LEU A 100 6.73 -0.06 -22.61
C LEU A 100 5.72 1.08 -22.46
N PRO A 101 5.19 1.44 -21.27
CA PRO A 101 4.14 2.46 -21.22
C PRO A 101 4.59 3.84 -21.72
N ILE A 102 5.84 4.20 -21.50
CA ILE A 102 6.43 5.46 -21.97
C ILE A 102 6.70 5.36 -23.47
N GLU A 103 7.36 4.29 -23.92
CA GLU A 103 7.64 4.05 -25.34
C GLU A 103 6.36 4.05 -26.18
N HIS A 104 5.33 3.33 -25.71
CA HIS A 104 4.03 3.30 -26.38
C HIS A 104 3.36 4.66 -26.46
N LYS A 105 3.48 5.49 -25.42
CA LYS A 105 2.95 6.86 -25.46
C LYS A 105 3.65 7.72 -26.50
N VAL A 106 4.97 7.58 -26.61
CA VAL A 106 5.77 8.27 -27.65
C VAL A 106 5.39 7.76 -29.05
N GLU A 107 5.29 6.45 -29.23
CA GLU A 107 4.87 5.84 -30.50
C GLU A 107 3.46 6.26 -30.93
N THR A 108 2.51 6.35 -30.01
CA THR A 108 1.15 6.82 -30.32
C THR A 108 1.10 8.29 -30.65
N THR A 109 2.03 9.08 -30.12
CA THR A 109 2.08 10.53 -30.35
C THR A 109 2.83 10.87 -31.65
N PHE A 110 3.92 10.17 -31.94
CA PHE A 110 4.84 10.53 -33.03
C PHE A 110 4.93 9.47 -34.17
N GLY A 111 4.26 8.31 -34.01
CA GLY A 111 4.30 7.18 -34.96
C GLY A 111 5.30 6.08 -34.55
N LYS A 112 4.99 4.84 -34.95
CA LYS A 112 5.79 3.65 -34.56
C LYS A 112 7.15 3.52 -35.30
N ASN A 113 7.30 4.11 -36.49
CA ASN A 113 8.47 3.94 -37.35
C ASN A 113 9.48 5.10 -37.22
N GLN A 114 9.76 5.51 -35.98
CA GLN A 114 10.77 6.52 -35.71
C GLN A 114 12.16 5.87 -35.63
N PRO A 115 13.26 6.62 -35.93
CA PRO A 115 14.62 6.20 -35.59
C PRO A 115 14.72 5.87 -34.09
N ALA A 116 15.44 4.82 -33.74
CA ALA A 116 15.50 4.33 -32.36
C ALA A 116 16.11 5.34 -31.38
N ASP A 117 17.14 6.07 -31.80
CA ASP A 117 17.77 7.14 -31.02
C ASP A 117 16.80 8.30 -30.75
N LEU A 118 16.03 8.73 -31.76
CA LEU A 118 15.01 9.75 -31.58
C LEU A 118 13.86 9.27 -30.67
N THR A 119 13.49 8.00 -30.76
CA THR A 119 12.50 7.41 -29.85
C THR A 119 12.97 7.47 -28.40
N ARG A 120 14.22 7.10 -28.11
CA ARG A 120 14.82 7.17 -26.77
C ARG A 120 14.91 8.58 -26.23
N GLU A 121 15.32 9.55 -27.06
CA GLU A 121 15.35 10.96 -26.70
C GLU A 121 13.96 11.47 -26.29
N ARG A 122 12.93 11.14 -27.07
CA ARG A 122 11.54 11.52 -26.80
C ARG A 122 10.97 10.84 -25.56
N CYS A 123 11.33 9.58 -25.33
CA CYS A 123 10.93 8.87 -24.10
C CYS A 123 11.51 9.52 -22.86
N ARG A 124 12.81 9.87 -22.87
CA ARG A 124 13.48 10.57 -21.79
C ARG A 124 12.83 11.94 -21.50
N ALA A 125 12.57 12.71 -22.55
CA ALA A 125 11.91 14.01 -22.42
C ALA A 125 10.48 13.88 -21.86
N TYR A 126 9.71 12.92 -22.35
CA TYR A 126 8.37 12.65 -21.84
C TYR A 126 8.37 12.23 -20.37
N ALA A 127 9.24 11.31 -19.97
CA ALA A 127 9.36 10.89 -18.57
C ALA A 127 9.72 12.08 -17.67
N ALA A 128 10.66 12.92 -18.08
CA ALA A 128 11.05 14.12 -17.33
C ALA A 128 9.86 15.09 -17.14
N GLU A 129 9.05 15.32 -18.15
CA GLU A 129 7.83 16.14 -18.03
C GLU A 129 6.81 15.54 -17.04
N GLN A 130 6.58 14.22 -17.10
CA GLN A 130 5.64 13.57 -16.19
C GLN A 130 6.12 13.61 -14.73
N ILE A 131 7.42 13.49 -14.50
CA ILE A 131 8.02 13.60 -13.16
C ILE A 131 7.72 14.96 -12.54
N GLU A 132 7.91 16.06 -13.29
CA GLU A 132 7.66 17.40 -12.74
C GLU A 132 6.19 17.59 -12.35
N GLY A 133 5.25 17.08 -13.12
CA GLY A 133 3.82 17.10 -12.79
C GLY A 133 3.50 16.31 -11.51
N GLN A 134 3.95 15.06 -11.45
CA GLN A 134 3.73 14.19 -10.28
C GLN A 134 4.42 14.72 -9.02
N LYS A 135 5.64 15.26 -9.15
CA LYS A 135 6.38 15.90 -8.06
C LYS A 135 5.60 17.06 -7.45
N ALA A 136 5.06 17.95 -8.30
CA ALA A 136 4.24 19.07 -7.83
C ALA A 136 3.01 18.58 -7.03
N ASP A 137 2.36 17.53 -7.50
CA ASP A 137 1.20 16.93 -6.83
C ASP A 137 1.58 16.30 -5.47
N PHE A 138 2.70 15.59 -5.38
CA PHE A 138 3.17 15.01 -4.12
C PHE A 138 3.58 16.08 -3.10
N ILE A 139 4.25 17.14 -3.54
CA ILE A 139 4.56 18.29 -2.70
C ILE A 139 3.28 18.94 -2.20
N ARG A 140 2.25 19.08 -3.06
CA ARG A 140 0.95 19.65 -2.67
C ARG A 140 0.24 18.82 -1.58
N LEU A 141 0.49 17.53 -1.50
CA LEU A 141 0.00 16.65 -0.42
C LEU A 141 0.73 16.87 0.92
N GLY A 142 1.77 17.68 0.95
CA GLY A 142 2.57 17.96 2.15
C GLY A 142 3.62 16.91 2.45
N VAL A 143 4.00 16.09 1.50
CA VAL A 143 5.04 15.06 1.67
C VAL A 143 6.41 15.72 1.79
N LEU A 144 7.11 15.49 2.90
CA LEU A 144 8.48 15.93 3.12
C LEU A 144 9.47 14.95 2.50
N GLY A 145 10.45 15.48 1.77
CA GLY A 145 11.48 14.67 1.13
C GLY A 145 12.51 15.52 0.41
N ASP A 146 13.54 14.87 -0.13
CA ASP A 146 14.56 15.48 -0.97
C ASP A 146 14.05 15.72 -2.39
N TRP A 147 13.12 16.66 -2.52
CA TRP A 147 12.49 16.99 -3.81
C TRP A 147 13.43 17.69 -4.78
N ASP A 148 14.52 18.27 -4.30
CA ASP A 148 15.52 18.93 -5.14
C ASP A 148 16.50 17.92 -5.75
N ASN A 149 16.64 16.77 -5.12
CA ASN A 149 17.55 15.71 -5.58
C ASN A 149 16.87 14.32 -5.54
N PRO A 150 15.75 14.13 -6.24
CA PRO A 150 15.10 12.83 -6.35
C PRO A 150 15.95 11.85 -7.16
N TYR A 151 15.79 10.55 -6.98
CA TYR A 151 16.39 9.59 -7.89
C TYR A 151 15.47 9.29 -9.08
N LYS A 152 16.06 9.02 -10.24
CA LYS A 152 15.36 8.59 -11.45
C LYS A 152 16.14 7.42 -12.05
N THR A 153 15.43 6.34 -12.38
CA THR A 153 16.12 5.18 -12.99
C THR A 153 16.79 5.54 -14.31
N MET A 154 16.35 6.59 -15.00
CA MET A 154 16.95 7.12 -16.23
C MET A 154 18.13 8.10 -16.01
N ASP A 155 18.51 8.41 -14.77
CA ASP A 155 19.75 9.18 -14.55
C ASP A 155 20.95 8.31 -14.92
N PHE A 156 21.93 8.89 -15.59
CA PHE A 156 23.05 8.13 -16.16
C PHE A 156 23.81 7.29 -15.15
N ALA A 157 23.95 7.80 -13.91
CA ALA A 157 24.56 7.06 -12.81
C ALA A 157 23.73 5.84 -12.42
N ASN A 158 22.40 5.93 -12.48
CA ASN A 158 21.51 4.82 -12.16
C ASN A 158 21.48 3.80 -13.29
N GLU A 159 21.39 4.23 -14.56
CA GLU A 159 21.52 3.35 -15.74
C GLU A 159 22.84 2.55 -15.70
N ALA A 160 23.94 3.19 -15.37
CA ALA A 160 25.23 2.53 -15.17
C ALA A 160 25.22 1.56 -13.97
N GLY A 161 24.59 1.96 -12.88
CA GLY A 161 24.43 1.15 -11.68
C GLY A 161 23.62 -0.11 -11.91
N GLU A 162 22.60 -0.06 -12.77
CA GLU A 162 21.80 -1.24 -13.18
C GLU A 162 22.65 -2.24 -13.97
N ILE A 163 23.48 -1.76 -14.89
CA ILE A 163 24.43 -2.62 -15.62
C ILE A 163 25.41 -3.29 -14.64
N ARG A 164 25.89 -2.58 -13.62
CA ARG A 164 26.75 -3.14 -12.57
C ARG A 164 26.02 -4.16 -11.70
N ALA A 165 24.73 -3.93 -11.38
CA ALA A 165 23.90 -4.90 -10.67
C ALA A 165 23.75 -6.19 -11.49
N LEU A 166 23.46 -6.07 -12.79
CA LEU A 166 23.40 -7.21 -13.70
C LEU A 166 24.74 -7.95 -13.74
N ALA A 167 25.87 -7.23 -13.81
CA ALA A 167 27.19 -7.83 -13.80
C ALA A 167 27.45 -8.66 -12.53
N LYS A 168 26.99 -8.22 -11.37
CA LYS A 168 27.03 -8.99 -10.11
C LYS A 168 26.24 -10.29 -10.21
N MET A 169 25.06 -10.26 -10.80
CA MET A 169 24.23 -11.45 -10.99
C MET A 169 24.86 -12.42 -12.03
N VAL A 170 25.50 -11.90 -13.06
CA VAL A 170 26.27 -12.70 -14.03
C VAL A 170 27.48 -13.37 -13.36
N GLU A 171 28.26 -12.61 -12.59
CA GLU A 171 29.41 -13.10 -11.80
C GLU A 171 28.98 -14.19 -10.80
N GLY A 172 27.82 -14.01 -10.16
CA GLY A 172 27.19 -14.99 -9.26
C GLY A 172 26.69 -16.25 -9.95
N GLY A 173 26.59 -16.24 -11.28
CA GLY A 173 26.14 -17.41 -12.07
C GLY A 173 24.62 -17.57 -12.16
N PHE A 174 23.84 -16.55 -11.79
CA PHE A 174 22.36 -16.60 -11.82
C PHE A 174 21.78 -16.38 -13.22
N VAL A 175 22.53 -15.69 -14.09
CA VAL A 175 22.06 -15.32 -15.44
C VAL A 175 22.47 -16.37 -16.46
N PHE A 176 21.57 -16.72 -17.36
CA PHE A 176 21.84 -17.66 -18.45
C PHE A 176 20.97 -17.36 -19.67
N LYS A 177 21.43 -17.79 -20.86
CA LYS A 177 20.65 -17.80 -22.11
C LYS A 177 19.90 -19.10 -22.24
N GLY A 178 18.62 -19.04 -22.57
CA GLY A 178 17.79 -20.24 -22.76
C GLY A 178 16.74 -20.05 -23.85
N LEU A 179 16.36 -21.15 -24.49
CA LEU A 179 15.17 -21.23 -25.32
C LEU A 179 14.04 -21.73 -24.43
N LYS A 180 13.03 -20.92 -24.19
CA LYS A 180 11.83 -21.31 -23.42
C LYS A 180 10.60 -20.60 -23.96
N PRO A 181 9.40 -21.17 -23.80
CA PRO A 181 8.16 -20.43 -24.00
C PRO A 181 8.08 -19.28 -23.02
N VAL A 182 7.85 -18.07 -23.53
CA VAL A 182 7.63 -16.86 -22.75
C VAL A 182 6.35 -16.19 -23.18
N ASN A 183 5.74 -15.40 -22.30
CA ASN A 183 4.62 -14.56 -22.68
C ASN A 183 5.05 -13.60 -23.79
N TRP A 184 4.40 -13.68 -24.94
CA TRP A 184 4.73 -12.91 -26.13
C TRP A 184 3.56 -12.06 -26.61
N CYS A 185 3.80 -10.77 -26.80
CA CYS A 185 2.83 -9.83 -27.33
C CYS A 185 3.21 -9.45 -28.77
N PHE A 186 2.32 -9.67 -29.72
CA PHE A 186 2.55 -9.32 -31.13
C PHE A 186 2.60 -7.81 -31.37
N ASP A 187 1.77 -7.06 -30.65
CA ASP A 187 1.73 -5.59 -30.75
C ASP A 187 2.98 -4.96 -30.13
N CYS A 188 3.48 -5.57 -29.07
CA CYS A 188 4.75 -5.20 -28.47
C CYS A 188 5.95 -5.64 -29.30
N GLY A 189 5.87 -6.77 -30.02
CA GLY A 189 7.01 -7.43 -30.63
C GLY A 189 8.07 -7.89 -29.64
N SER A 190 7.68 -8.21 -28.39
CA SER A 190 8.59 -8.50 -27.29
C SER A 190 8.01 -9.50 -26.29
N ALA A 191 8.91 -10.13 -25.53
CA ALA A 191 8.56 -10.86 -24.33
C ALA A 191 7.98 -9.95 -23.26
N LEU A 192 7.12 -10.50 -22.37
CA LEU A 192 6.53 -9.85 -21.22
C LEU A 192 6.80 -10.63 -19.94
N ALA A 193 6.95 -9.91 -18.82
CA ALA A 193 6.98 -10.52 -17.51
C ALA A 193 5.58 -10.96 -17.06
N GLU A 194 5.50 -11.85 -16.07
CA GLU A 194 4.23 -12.29 -15.47
C GLU A 194 3.39 -11.11 -14.94
N ALA A 195 4.05 -10.09 -14.34
CA ALA A 195 3.39 -8.87 -13.85
C ALA A 195 2.79 -7.99 -14.95
N GLU A 196 3.13 -8.23 -16.20
CA GLU A 196 2.63 -7.52 -17.39
C GLU A 196 1.48 -8.25 -18.08
N VAL A 197 1.02 -9.35 -17.49
CA VAL A 197 -0.09 -10.18 -18.01
C VAL A 197 -1.36 -9.89 -17.21
N GLU A 198 -2.45 -9.63 -17.91
CA GLU A 198 -3.80 -9.51 -17.34
C GLU A 198 -4.68 -10.63 -17.88
N TYR A 199 -5.69 -11.03 -17.13
CA TYR A 199 -6.67 -12.00 -17.58
C TYR A 199 -7.99 -11.31 -17.90
N GLN A 200 -8.53 -11.59 -19.08
CA GLN A 200 -9.81 -11.08 -19.56
C GLN A 200 -10.62 -12.21 -20.21
N ASP A 201 -11.92 -12.08 -20.19
CA ASP A 201 -12.79 -13.02 -20.86
C ASP A 201 -12.60 -12.94 -22.38
N LYS A 202 -12.33 -14.08 -23.00
CA LYS A 202 -12.16 -14.21 -24.43
C LYS A 202 -13.05 -15.34 -24.96
N LYS A 203 -13.67 -15.10 -26.11
CA LYS A 203 -14.34 -16.12 -26.89
C LYS A 203 -13.30 -16.85 -27.75
N SER A 204 -13.20 -18.16 -27.60
CA SER A 204 -12.24 -19.01 -28.33
C SER A 204 -12.94 -20.20 -28.99
N ASP A 205 -12.32 -20.71 -30.04
CA ASP A 205 -12.72 -21.96 -30.66
C ASP A 205 -12.18 -23.13 -29.85
N ALA A 206 -13.05 -23.99 -29.34
CA ALA A 206 -12.68 -25.25 -28.70
C ALA A 206 -12.91 -26.38 -29.68
N ILE A 207 -11.91 -27.26 -29.82
CA ILE A 207 -11.97 -28.38 -30.77
C ILE A 207 -11.56 -29.68 -30.09
N ASP A 208 -12.26 -30.76 -30.44
CA ASP A 208 -11.89 -32.16 -30.15
C ASP A 208 -11.35 -32.80 -31.43
N VAL A 209 -10.11 -33.29 -31.37
CA VAL A 209 -9.38 -33.78 -32.55
C VAL A 209 -8.90 -35.20 -32.32
N ALA A 210 -9.21 -36.07 -33.26
CA ALA A 210 -8.79 -37.46 -33.29
C ALA A 210 -7.42 -37.62 -33.98
N PHE A 211 -6.48 -38.26 -33.31
CA PHE A 211 -5.17 -38.65 -33.81
C PHE A 211 -5.18 -40.16 -34.04
N GLU A 212 -5.03 -40.62 -35.28
CA GLU A 212 -5.07 -42.03 -35.61
C GLU A 212 -3.82 -42.78 -35.09
N VAL A 213 -4.00 -43.99 -34.58
CA VAL A 213 -2.89 -44.77 -34.04
C VAL A 213 -1.94 -45.24 -35.17
N GLU A 214 -0.64 -45.06 -34.95
CA GLU A 214 0.42 -45.65 -35.80
C GLU A 214 0.86 -47.01 -35.24
N ASP A 215 1.15 -47.07 -33.94
CA ASP A 215 1.61 -48.27 -33.25
C ASP A 215 0.43 -49.15 -32.79
N ALA A 216 -0.41 -49.64 -33.71
CA ALA A 216 -1.67 -50.35 -33.39
C ALA A 216 -1.48 -51.57 -32.49
N ASP A 217 -0.43 -52.38 -32.72
CA ASP A 217 -0.15 -53.55 -31.89
C ASP A 217 0.24 -53.21 -30.47
N LYS A 218 1.00 -52.15 -30.28
CA LYS A 218 1.35 -51.66 -28.93
C LYS A 218 0.12 -51.12 -28.20
N LEU A 219 -0.75 -50.41 -28.92
CA LEU A 219 -1.99 -49.89 -28.33
C LEU A 219 -2.92 -51.02 -27.91
N ALA A 220 -3.09 -52.04 -28.78
CA ALA A 220 -3.86 -53.24 -28.44
C ALA A 220 -3.31 -53.91 -27.17
N ALA A 221 -1.99 -54.12 -27.10
CA ALA A 221 -1.34 -54.71 -25.94
C ALA A 221 -1.52 -53.89 -24.65
N ALA A 222 -1.47 -52.54 -24.72
CA ALA A 222 -1.72 -51.66 -23.60
C ALA A 222 -3.12 -51.86 -23.02
N PHE A 223 -4.11 -52.12 -23.85
CA PHE A 223 -5.48 -52.41 -23.46
C PHE A 223 -5.76 -53.90 -23.19
N GLY A 224 -4.71 -54.76 -23.21
CA GLY A 224 -4.87 -56.21 -23.00
C GLY A 224 -5.56 -56.95 -24.12
N LEU A 225 -5.55 -56.40 -25.34
CA LEU A 225 -6.16 -56.96 -26.55
C LEU A 225 -5.08 -57.53 -27.44
N THR A 226 -5.48 -58.53 -28.29
CA THR A 226 -4.58 -59.16 -29.30
C THR A 226 -4.47 -58.31 -30.56
N SER A 227 -5.50 -57.55 -30.90
CA SER A 227 -5.53 -56.63 -32.04
C SER A 227 -6.67 -55.61 -31.88
N LEU A 228 -6.61 -54.50 -32.63
CA LEU A 228 -7.67 -53.52 -32.69
C LEU A 228 -8.63 -53.87 -33.81
N ALA A 229 -9.93 -54.03 -33.48
CA ALA A 229 -10.96 -54.51 -34.44
C ALA A 229 -11.38 -53.42 -35.44
N LYS A 230 -11.09 -52.18 -35.22
CA LYS A 230 -11.56 -51.00 -35.98
C LYS A 230 -10.48 -49.92 -36.03
N PRO A 231 -10.58 -48.94 -36.95
CA PRO A 231 -9.76 -47.73 -36.90
C PRO A 231 -9.82 -47.08 -35.51
N THR A 232 -8.68 -46.81 -34.94
CA THR A 232 -8.58 -46.37 -33.55
C THR A 232 -7.86 -45.02 -33.48
N SER A 233 -8.40 -44.13 -32.71
CA SER A 233 -7.80 -42.81 -32.48
C SER A 233 -7.79 -42.41 -31.00
N ILE A 234 -6.79 -41.64 -30.62
CA ILE A 234 -6.77 -40.94 -29.36
C ILE A 234 -7.33 -39.52 -29.56
N VAL A 235 -8.12 -39.00 -28.62
CA VAL A 235 -8.81 -37.73 -28.84
C VAL A 235 -8.26 -36.66 -27.86
N ILE A 236 -7.82 -35.54 -28.42
CA ILE A 236 -7.40 -34.38 -27.66
C ILE A 236 -8.47 -33.28 -27.69
N TRP A 237 -8.41 -32.40 -26.69
CA TRP A 237 -9.21 -31.19 -26.68
C TRP A 237 -8.30 -29.98 -26.54
N THR A 238 -8.58 -28.90 -27.30
CA THR A 238 -7.82 -27.66 -27.20
C THR A 238 -8.69 -26.44 -27.49
N THR A 239 -8.36 -25.31 -26.88
CA THR A 239 -8.94 -23.97 -27.13
C THR A 239 -8.08 -23.11 -28.06
N THR A 240 -6.96 -23.67 -28.54
CA THR A 240 -5.98 -22.97 -29.36
C THR A 240 -5.71 -23.75 -30.66
N PRO A 241 -6.66 -23.82 -31.60
CA PRO A 241 -6.48 -24.58 -32.85
C PRO A 241 -5.21 -24.23 -33.62
N TRP A 242 -4.76 -22.98 -33.52
CA TRP A 242 -3.54 -22.49 -34.16
C TRP A 242 -2.24 -23.18 -33.68
N THR A 243 -2.28 -23.94 -32.57
CA THR A 243 -1.11 -24.69 -32.07
C THR A 243 -1.02 -26.08 -32.69
N ILE A 244 -2.10 -26.62 -33.29
CA ILE A 244 -2.13 -27.96 -33.93
C ILE A 244 -1.04 -28.13 -35.00
N PRO A 245 -0.76 -27.14 -35.88
CA PRO A 245 0.34 -27.26 -36.83
C PRO A 245 1.71 -27.51 -36.19
N ALA A 246 1.91 -27.16 -34.95
CA ALA A 246 3.15 -27.40 -34.21
C ALA A 246 3.07 -28.55 -33.19
N ASN A 247 2.04 -29.38 -33.23
CA ASN A 247 1.92 -30.53 -32.36
C ASN A 247 3.10 -31.51 -32.53
N GLN A 248 3.70 -31.94 -31.40
CA GLN A 248 4.83 -32.90 -31.39
C GLN A 248 4.66 -34.08 -30.42
N ALA A 249 3.68 -34.02 -29.53
CA ALA A 249 3.38 -35.07 -28.57
C ALA A 249 1.92 -35.04 -28.11
N LEU A 250 1.52 -36.09 -27.40
CA LEU A 250 0.22 -36.18 -26.73
C LEU A 250 0.50 -36.55 -25.27
N ASN A 251 -0.02 -35.76 -24.31
CA ASN A 251 0.28 -35.96 -22.91
C ASN A 251 -0.90 -36.59 -22.14
N VAL A 252 -0.60 -37.65 -21.37
CA VAL A 252 -1.56 -38.34 -20.51
C VAL A 252 -1.06 -38.40 -19.07
N HIS A 253 -1.98 -38.45 -18.11
CA HIS A 253 -1.60 -38.61 -16.70
C HIS A 253 -1.23 -40.09 -16.45
N PRO A 254 -0.11 -40.38 -15.79
CA PRO A 254 0.35 -41.76 -15.57
C PRO A 254 -0.65 -42.66 -14.83
N ASP A 255 -1.35 -42.08 -13.84
CA ASP A 255 -2.22 -42.83 -12.92
C ASP A 255 -3.71 -42.78 -13.28
N PHE A 256 -4.11 -42.02 -14.31
CA PHE A 256 -5.51 -42.02 -14.76
C PHE A 256 -5.83 -43.29 -15.55
N ILE A 257 -7.10 -43.69 -15.48
CA ILE A 257 -7.64 -44.77 -16.28
C ILE A 257 -8.12 -44.22 -17.62
N TYR A 258 -7.63 -44.78 -18.70
CA TYR A 258 -8.06 -44.50 -20.06
C TYR A 258 -8.91 -45.63 -20.59
N ALA A 259 -10.00 -45.28 -21.24
CA ALA A 259 -10.97 -46.18 -21.78
C ALA A 259 -10.83 -46.27 -23.31
N LEU A 260 -10.88 -47.44 -23.85
CA LEU A 260 -11.09 -47.69 -25.26
C LEU A 260 -12.58 -47.85 -25.51
N VAL A 261 -13.17 -46.92 -26.26
CA VAL A 261 -14.62 -46.77 -26.43
C VAL A 261 -14.99 -47.11 -27.87
N ASP A 262 -15.86 -48.12 -28.06
CA ASP A 262 -16.41 -48.51 -29.37
C ASP A 262 -17.63 -47.66 -29.73
N THR A 263 -17.51 -46.80 -30.74
CA THR A 263 -18.57 -45.90 -31.23
C THR A 263 -19.33 -46.43 -32.44
N GLY A 264 -19.09 -47.68 -32.81
CA GLY A 264 -19.71 -48.37 -33.95
C GLY A 264 -18.80 -48.47 -35.18
N ASP A 265 -18.32 -47.36 -35.69
CA ASP A 265 -17.42 -47.27 -36.86
C ASP A 265 -15.93 -47.22 -36.47
N ARG A 266 -15.59 -46.77 -35.28
CA ARG A 266 -14.22 -46.57 -34.79
C ARG A 266 -14.10 -46.82 -33.30
N LEU A 267 -12.84 -46.93 -32.82
CA LEU A 267 -12.51 -46.89 -31.39
C LEU A 267 -11.88 -45.58 -31.02
N LEU A 268 -12.27 -45.05 -29.85
CA LEU A 268 -11.72 -43.80 -29.30
C LEU A 268 -11.06 -44.06 -27.94
N VAL A 269 -9.88 -43.49 -27.74
CA VAL A 269 -9.19 -43.47 -26.43
C VAL A 269 -9.51 -42.16 -25.77
N LEU A 270 -10.09 -42.23 -24.56
CA LEU A 270 -10.50 -41.09 -23.71
C LEU A 270 -10.18 -41.42 -22.23
N ALA A 271 -10.01 -40.42 -21.39
CA ALA A 271 -10.01 -40.66 -19.96
C ALA A 271 -11.37 -41.23 -19.51
N GLU A 272 -11.40 -42.32 -18.71
CA GLU A 272 -12.64 -43.00 -18.34
C GLU A 272 -13.68 -42.06 -17.72
N GLU A 273 -13.25 -41.19 -16.86
CA GLU A 273 -14.12 -40.20 -16.17
C GLU A 273 -14.85 -39.25 -17.13
N LEU A 274 -14.28 -39.01 -18.31
CA LEU A 274 -14.79 -38.08 -19.31
C LEU A 274 -15.53 -38.75 -20.47
N VAL A 275 -15.60 -40.07 -20.53
CA VAL A 275 -16.23 -40.81 -21.66
C VAL A 275 -17.66 -40.36 -21.89
N GLU A 276 -18.50 -40.34 -20.88
CA GLU A 276 -19.91 -39.95 -21.00
C GLU A 276 -20.07 -38.53 -21.54
N SER A 277 -19.36 -37.57 -20.95
CA SER A 277 -19.41 -36.15 -21.34
C SER A 277 -18.87 -35.94 -22.77
N CYS A 278 -17.82 -36.65 -23.17
CA CYS A 278 -17.26 -36.59 -24.51
C CYS A 278 -18.23 -37.16 -25.53
N LEU A 279 -18.80 -38.36 -25.30
CA LEU A 279 -19.78 -38.98 -26.22
C LEU A 279 -21.00 -38.11 -26.41
N GLN A 280 -21.54 -37.55 -25.31
CA GLN A 280 -22.65 -36.58 -25.37
C GLN A 280 -22.28 -35.35 -26.23
N ARG A 281 -21.08 -34.78 -26.02
CA ARG A 281 -20.59 -33.63 -26.77
C ARG A 281 -20.45 -33.92 -28.26
N TYR A 282 -20.03 -35.14 -28.62
CA TYR A 282 -19.90 -35.55 -30.00
C TYR A 282 -21.22 -35.99 -30.66
N GLY A 283 -22.26 -36.17 -29.86
CA GLY A 283 -23.52 -36.75 -30.35
C GLY A 283 -23.39 -38.21 -30.74
N LEU A 284 -22.49 -38.95 -30.11
CA LEU A 284 -22.22 -40.37 -30.32
C LEU A 284 -22.72 -41.19 -29.12
N SER A 285 -22.96 -42.48 -29.41
CA SER A 285 -23.10 -43.52 -28.38
C SER A 285 -21.96 -44.52 -28.51
N GLY A 286 -21.57 -45.14 -27.39
CA GLY A 286 -20.49 -46.10 -27.44
C GLY A 286 -20.34 -46.85 -26.12
N ASP A 287 -19.71 -48.02 -26.17
CA ASP A 287 -19.43 -48.88 -25.03
C ASP A 287 -17.92 -48.91 -24.75
N ILE A 288 -17.54 -48.93 -23.48
CA ILE A 288 -16.15 -49.13 -23.08
C ILE A 288 -15.80 -50.61 -23.27
N VAL A 289 -14.90 -50.92 -24.20
CA VAL A 289 -14.47 -52.29 -24.54
C VAL A 289 -13.20 -52.72 -23.81
N ALA A 290 -12.36 -51.78 -23.39
CA ALA A 290 -11.15 -52.06 -22.63
C ALA A 290 -10.69 -50.82 -21.80
N ARG A 291 -9.81 -51.02 -20.83
CA ARG A 291 -9.23 -49.99 -19.97
C ARG A 291 -7.75 -50.22 -19.80
N CYS A 292 -6.98 -49.16 -19.61
CA CYS A 292 -5.59 -49.20 -19.17
C CYS A 292 -5.24 -48.00 -18.29
N GLU A 293 -4.19 -48.09 -17.52
CA GLU A 293 -3.59 -46.95 -16.88
C GLU A 293 -2.78 -46.10 -17.87
N GLY A 294 -2.69 -44.79 -17.66
CA GLY A 294 -1.98 -43.90 -18.59
C GLY A 294 -0.53 -44.30 -18.86
N LYS A 295 0.16 -44.83 -17.82
CA LYS A 295 1.54 -45.32 -18.00
C LYS A 295 1.68 -46.44 -19.02
N ALA A 296 0.63 -47.21 -19.34
CA ALA A 296 0.65 -48.22 -20.38
C ALA A 296 0.65 -47.63 -21.79
N LEU A 297 0.25 -46.38 -21.96
CA LEU A 297 0.21 -45.66 -23.23
C LEU A 297 1.54 -45.00 -23.60
N GLU A 298 2.51 -44.96 -22.67
CA GLU A 298 3.79 -44.29 -22.84
C GLU A 298 4.50 -44.69 -24.15
N LEU A 299 4.98 -43.67 -24.89
CA LEU A 299 5.72 -43.77 -26.15
C LEU A 299 4.96 -44.47 -27.32
N ILE A 300 3.66 -44.74 -27.20
CA ILE A 300 2.82 -45.17 -28.33
C ILE A 300 2.66 -43.96 -29.25
N ARG A 301 2.89 -44.18 -30.54
CA ARG A 301 2.83 -43.11 -31.55
C ARG A 301 1.47 -43.04 -32.23
N PHE A 302 1.04 -41.82 -32.46
CA PHE A 302 -0.16 -41.48 -33.22
C PHE A 302 0.23 -40.59 -34.41
N ARG A 303 -0.56 -40.61 -35.49
CA ARG A 303 -0.32 -39.83 -36.68
C ARG A 303 -0.85 -38.39 -36.47
N HIS A 304 -0.09 -37.40 -36.86
CA HIS A 304 -0.59 -36.05 -36.94
C HIS A 304 -1.73 -35.99 -37.98
N PRO A 305 -2.86 -35.23 -37.68
CA PRO A 305 -4.05 -35.30 -38.54
C PRO A 305 -3.85 -34.93 -40.01
N PHE A 306 -2.89 -34.04 -40.32
CA PHE A 306 -2.67 -33.57 -41.72
C PHE A 306 -1.19 -33.37 -42.11
N TYR A 307 -0.25 -33.73 -41.20
CA TYR A 307 1.19 -33.72 -41.55
C TYR A 307 1.78 -35.14 -41.44
N GLU A 308 2.80 -35.39 -42.25
CA GLU A 308 3.53 -36.66 -42.22
C GLU A 308 4.53 -36.74 -41.08
N ARG A 309 4.02 -36.74 -39.85
CA ARG A 309 4.82 -36.93 -38.63
C ARG A 309 4.01 -37.64 -37.55
N PHE A 310 4.71 -38.13 -36.55
CA PHE A 310 4.12 -38.85 -35.43
C PHE A 310 4.16 -38.03 -34.16
N SER A 311 3.14 -38.26 -33.31
CA SER A 311 3.01 -37.68 -31.99
C SER A 311 3.07 -38.81 -30.95
N PRO A 312 4.19 -39.03 -30.28
CA PRO A 312 4.29 -40.00 -29.18
C PRO A 312 3.48 -39.57 -27.98
N VAL A 313 3.01 -40.53 -27.21
CA VAL A 313 2.40 -40.28 -25.89
C VAL A 313 3.49 -40.10 -24.84
N TYR A 314 3.42 -38.98 -24.09
CA TYR A 314 4.28 -38.70 -22.96
C TYR A 314 3.46 -38.66 -21.67
N LEU A 315 4.09 -39.04 -20.55
CA LEU A 315 3.48 -38.99 -19.23
C LEU A 315 3.67 -37.60 -18.62
N ALA A 316 2.58 -37.00 -18.14
CA ALA A 316 2.61 -35.66 -17.55
C ALA A 316 1.59 -35.51 -16.42
N GLU A 317 2.07 -35.19 -15.22
CA GLU A 317 1.24 -35.08 -14.01
C GLU A 317 0.30 -33.88 -14.03
N TYR A 318 0.53 -32.88 -14.91
CA TYR A 318 -0.33 -31.72 -15.04
C TYR A 318 -1.64 -31.96 -15.79
N VAL A 319 -1.82 -33.14 -16.40
CA VAL A 319 -3.05 -33.49 -17.13
C VAL A 319 -4.18 -33.68 -16.13
N GLU A 320 -5.30 -33.01 -16.38
CA GLU A 320 -6.48 -33.00 -15.50
C GLU A 320 -7.72 -33.56 -16.21
N THR A 321 -8.73 -33.95 -15.41
CA THR A 321 -10.04 -34.42 -15.88
C THR A 321 -11.18 -33.42 -15.68
N GLY A 322 -10.85 -32.16 -15.27
CA GLY A 322 -11.84 -31.11 -15.06
C GLY A 322 -12.58 -30.67 -16.34
N ALA A 323 -11.95 -30.85 -17.50
CA ALA A 323 -12.54 -30.52 -18.80
C ALA A 323 -11.84 -31.32 -19.93
N GLY A 324 -12.41 -31.29 -21.13
CA GLY A 324 -11.78 -31.84 -22.32
C GLY A 324 -11.94 -33.38 -22.46
N THR A 325 -10.83 -34.08 -22.68
CA THR A 325 -10.77 -35.52 -22.94
C THR A 325 -9.84 -36.28 -21.98
N GLY A 326 -9.12 -35.55 -21.09
CA GLY A 326 -8.04 -36.09 -20.26
C GLY A 326 -6.76 -36.45 -21.04
N ILE A 327 -6.65 -35.95 -22.27
CA ILE A 327 -5.47 -36.08 -23.13
C ILE A 327 -5.15 -34.69 -23.67
N VAL A 328 -3.93 -34.23 -23.44
CA VAL A 328 -3.47 -32.91 -23.86
C VAL A 328 -2.62 -33.02 -25.11
N HIS A 329 -2.93 -32.22 -26.12
CA HIS A 329 -2.05 -32.03 -27.25
C HIS A 329 -0.87 -31.16 -26.88
N SER A 330 0.34 -31.59 -27.17
CA SER A 330 1.57 -30.94 -26.78
C SER A 330 2.25 -30.24 -27.94
N SER A 331 2.45 -28.90 -27.75
CA SER A 331 3.23 -28.06 -28.66
C SER A 331 4.29 -27.32 -27.85
N PRO A 332 5.50 -27.86 -27.72
CA PRO A 332 6.52 -27.37 -26.80
C PRO A 332 6.96 -25.92 -27.03
N ALA A 333 6.75 -25.36 -28.21
CA ALA A 333 7.00 -23.95 -28.47
C ALA A 333 5.96 -23.00 -27.82
N TYR A 334 4.77 -23.48 -27.44
CA TYR A 334 3.61 -22.67 -27.07
C TYR A 334 2.98 -23.04 -25.73
N GLY A 335 3.67 -23.83 -24.91
CA GLY A 335 3.27 -24.19 -23.55
C GLY A 335 4.47 -24.52 -22.67
N GLU A 336 4.51 -24.00 -21.45
CA GLU A 336 5.63 -24.27 -20.53
C GLU A 336 5.65 -25.72 -20.06
N ASP A 337 4.48 -26.28 -19.73
CA ASP A 337 4.35 -27.69 -19.34
C ASP A 337 4.67 -28.63 -20.48
N ASP A 338 4.22 -28.30 -21.70
CA ASP A 338 4.54 -29.02 -22.92
C ASP A 338 6.04 -29.02 -23.17
N PHE A 339 6.68 -27.85 -23.07
CA PHE A 339 8.12 -27.69 -23.23
C PHE A 339 8.88 -28.55 -22.22
N ARG A 340 8.52 -28.45 -20.92
CA ARG A 340 9.16 -29.20 -19.86
C ARG A 340 9.02 -30.73 -20.06
N THR A 341 7.83 -31.20 -20.44
CA THR A 341 7.58 -32.59 -20.69
C THR A 341 8.38 -33.07 -21.89
N CYS A 342 8.37 -32.36 -23.01
CA CYS A 342 9.16 -32.74 -24.19
C CYS A 342 10.67 -32.76 -23.93
N LYS A 343 11.19 -31.78 -23.14
CA LYS A 343 12.59 -31.77 -22.69
C LYS A 343 12.94 -32.98 -21.79
N HIS A 344 12.01 -33.36 -20.91
CA HIS A 344 12.17 -34.54 -20.06
C HIS A 344 12.35 -35.84 -20.90
N TYR A 345 11.64 -35.95 -22.02
CA TYR A 345 11.75 -37.04 -22.97
C TYR A 345 12.90 -36.85 -23.96
N GLY A 346 13.80 -35.89 -23.74
CA GLY A 346 15.07 -35.77 -24.51
C GLY A 346 14.96 -34.97 -25.79
N MET A 347 13.84 -34.25 -26.04
CA MET A 347 13.70 -33.42 -27.25
C MET A 347 14.70 -32.24 -27.18
N GLU A 348 15.56 -32.13 -28.22
CA GLU A 348 16.53 -31.04 -28.29
C GLU A 348 15.89 -29.73 -28.76
N ASN A 349 16.58 -28.58 -28.52
CA ASN A 349 16.02 -27.28 -28.85
C ASN A 349 15.77 -27.05 -30.34
N ASP A 350 16.58 -27.62 -31.20
CA ASP A 350 16.47 -27.56 -32.66
C ASP A 350 15.36 -28.47 -33.23
N GLU A 351 14.90 -29.42 -32.43
CA GLU A 351 13.76 -30.28 -32.78
C GLU A 351 12.40 -29.61 -32.50
N ILE A 352 12.37 -28.54 -31.69
CA ILE A 352 11.13 -27.87 -31.33
C ILE A 352 10.58 -27.06 -32.49
N LEU A 353 9.41 -27.45 -32.98
CA LEU A 353 8.70 -26.76 -34.06
C LEU A 353 8.10 -25.43 -33.57
N ASN A 354 8.58 -24.32 -34.12
CA ASN A 354 8.13 -22.96 -33.77
C ASN A 354 7.75 -22.18 -35.05
N PRO A 355 6.66 -22.54 -35.72
CA PRO A 355 6.28 -21.95 -37.00
C PRO A 355 5.70 -20.54 -36.91
N VAL A 356 5.36 -20.04 -35.71
CA VAL A 356 4.79 -18.71 -35.53
C VAL A 356 5.90 -17.68 -35.33
N GLN A 357 5.97 -16.70 -36.24
CA GLN A 357 6.94 -15.62 -36.21
C GLN A 357 6.61 -14.60 -35.11
N SER A 358 7.53 -13.69 -34.82
CA SER A 358 7.40 -12.67 -33.74
C SER A 358 6.18 -11.76 -33.87
N HIS A 359 5.67 -11.57 -35.06
CA HIS A 359 4.48 -10.76 -35.36
C HIS A 359 3.19 -11.61 -35.53
N GLY A 360 3.21 -12.89 -35.15
CA GLY A 360 2.04 -13.77 -35.10
C GLY A 360 1.63 -14.40 -36.41
N VAL A 361 2.47 -14.32 -37.42
CA VAL A 361 2.23 -14.93 -38.74
C VAL A 361 3.03 -16.22 -38.85
N TYR A 362 2.45 -17.26 -39.41
CA TYR A 362 3.18 -18.50 -39.72
C TYR A 362 4.29 -18.25 -40.75
N VAL A 363 5.38 -18.97 -40.63
CA VAL A 363 6.44 -18.98 -41.65
C VAL A 363 5.83 -19.31 -43.03
N ALA A 364 6.35 -18.69 -44.08
CA ALA A 364 5.72 -18.74 -45.41
C ALA A 364 5.65 -20.12 -46.02
N ASP A 365 6.57 -20.99 -45.68
CA ASP A 365 6.72 -22.36 -46.14
C ASP A 365 5.92 -23.40 -45.35
N LEU A 366 5.19 -22.98 -44.32
CA LEU A 366 4.33 -23.91 -43.56
C LEU A 366 3.19 -24.43 -44.48
N PRO A 367 3.09 -25.74 -44.70
CA PRO A 367 2.04 -26.28 -45.54
C PRO A 367 0.64 -25.89 -45.03
N PHE A 368 -0.26 -25.52 -45.95
CA PHE A 368 -1.66 -25.11 -45.77
C PHE A 368 -1.86 -23.74 -45.10
N PHE A 369 -0.99 -23.31 -44.17
CA PHE A 369 -1.25 -22.13 -43.31
C PHE A 369 -0.18 -21.05 -43.43
N GLY A 370 0.89 -21.26 -44.19
CA GLY A 370 1.99 -20.31 -44.35
C GLY A 370 1.54 -18.89 -44.72
N GLY A 371 2.12 -17.87 -44.07
CA GLY A 371 1.80 -16.48 -44.29
C GLY A 371 0.51 -15.99 -43.65
N GLN A 372 -0.24 -16.85 -42.93
CA GLN A 372 -1.48 -16.45 -42.24
C GLN A 372 -1.20 -16.03 -40.80
N PHE A 373 -1.92 -15.00 -40.33
CA PHE A 373 -1.93 -14.60 -38.94
C PHE A 373 -2.71 -15.59 -38.06
N ILE A 374 -2.17 -16.04 -36.94
CA ILE A 374 -2.68 -17.21 -36.22
C ILE A 374 -4.16 -17.11 -35.84
N TRP A 375 -4.66 -15.95 -35.45
CA TRP A 375 -6.07 -15.78 -35.12
C TRP A 375 -6.98 -15.91 -36.36
N LYS A 376 -6.47 -15.58 -37.55
CA LYS A 376 -7.20 -15.76 -38.81
C LYS A 376 -7.08 -17.18 -39.35
N ALA A 377 -6.05 -17.92 -38.92
CA ALA A 377 -5.84 -19.30 -39.32
C ALA A 377 -6.76 -20.28 -38.59
N ASN A 378 -7.29 -19.94 -37.39
CA ASN A 378 -8.16 -20.86 -36.65
C ASN A 378 -9.30 -21.46 -37.47
N PRO A 379 -10.16 -20.70 -38.17
CA PRO A 379 -11.22 -21.29 -38.96
C PRO A 379 -10.69 -22.16 -40.11
N VAL A 380 -9.53 -21.83 -40.70
CA VAL A 380 -8.90 -22.60 -41.78
C VAL A 380 -8.39 -23.94 -41.27
N ILE A 381 -7.81 -23.96 -40.05
CA ILE A 381 -7.35 -25.18 -39.38
C ILE A 381 -8.53 -26.08 -39.03
N VAL A 382 -9.60 -25.50 -38.48
CA VAL A 382 -10.85 -26.24 -38.18
C VAL A 382 -11.42 -26.90 -39.45
N GLU A 383 -11.44 -26.18 -40.58
CA GLU A 383 -11.93 -26.74 -41.85
C GLU A 383 -11.00 -27.84 -42.34
N LYS A 384 -9.69 -27.66 -42.26
CA LYS A 384 -8.73 -28.69 -42.64
C LYS A 384 -8.88 -29.99 -41.83
N LEU A 385 -9.09 -29.85 -40.50
CA LEU A 385 -9.37 -31.00 -39.63
C LEU A 385 -10.69 -31.70 -40.00
N ARG A 386 -11.69 -30.94 -40.46
CA ARG A 386 -12.95 -31.48 -40.95
C ARG A 386 -12.77 -32.26 -42.28
N GLU A 387 -12.01 -31.69 -43.22
CA GLU A 387 -11.69 -32.33 -44.51
C GLU A 387 -11.02 -33.71 -44.34
N VAL A 388 -10.06 -33.79 -43.38
CA VAL A 388 -9.33 -35.04 -43.13
C VAL A 388 -10.07 -36.01 -42.19
N GLY A 389 -11.26 -35.65 -41.71
CA GLY A 389 -12.09 -36.49 -40.85
C GLY A 389 -11.60 -36.60 -39.38
N ALA A 390 -10.69 -35.73 -38.97
CA ALA A 390 -10.12 -35.72 -37.63
C ALA A 390 -10.89 -34.90 -36.62
N LEU A 391 -11.74 -33.97 -37.05
CA LEU A 391 -12.54 -33.12 -36.19
C LEU A 391 -13.78 -33.82 -35.65
N LEU A 392 -13.88 -34.07 -34.35
CA LEU A 392 -15.06 -34.66 -33.72
C LEU A 392 -16.06 -33.60 -33.27
N LYS A 393 -15.57 -32.50 -32.73
CA LYS A 393 -16.40 -31.38 -32.26
C LYS A 393 -15.71 -30.05 -32.45
N HIS A 394 -16.49 -29.03 -32.76
CA HIS A 394 -16.08 -27.63 -32.72
C HIS A 394 -17.20 -26.84 -32.03
N GLU A 395 -16.82 -26.06 -31.03
CA GLU A 395 -17.74 -25.16 -30.34
C GLU A 395 -17.02 -23.88 -29.89
N ALA A 396 -17.77 -22.82 -29.74
CA ALA A 396 -17.23 -21.55 -29.21
C ALA A 396 -17.44 -21.52 -27.70
N ILE A 397 -16.38 -21.30 -26.95
CA ILE A 397 -16.41 -21.16 -25.49
C ILE A 397 -15.94 -19.78 -25.06
N GLN A 398 -16.39 -19.34 -23.88
CA GLN A 398 -15.90 -18.15 -23.23
C GLN A 398 -15.10 -18.55 -22.00
N HIS A 399 -13.89 -18.08 -21.92
CA HIS A 399 -12.99 -18.40 -20.81
C HIS A 399 -12.03 -17.26 -20.52
N SER A 400 -11.44 -17.26 -19.32
CA SER A 400 -10.39 -16.34 -18.96
C SER A 400 -9.14 -16.61 -19.79
N TYR A 401 -8.56 -15.58 -20.40
CA TYR A 401 -7.41 -15.69 -21.29
C TYR A 401 -6.39 -14.57 -21.03
N MET A 402 -5.11 -14.85 -21.16
CA MET A 402 -4.04 -13.88 -20.93
C MET A 402 -4.01 -12.80 -21.99
N HIS A 403 -3.89 -11.55 -21.55
CA HIS A 403 -3.82 -10.35 -22.38
C HIS A 403 -2.65 -9.48 -21.97
N CYS A 404 -2.11 -8.74 -22.92
CA CYS A 404 -1.12 -7.72 -22.66
C CYS A 404 -1.73 -6.62 -21.78
N TRP A 405 -1.13 -6.34 -20.63
CA TRP A 405 -1.61 -5.32 -19.70
C TRP A 405 -1.76 -3.93 -20.34
N ARG A 406 -0.99 -3.64 -21.38
CA ARG A 406 -0.98 -2.34 -22.06
C ARG A 406 -1.88 -2.28 -23.29
N HIS A 407 -1.69 -3.22 -24.23
CA HIS A 407 -2.45 -3.22 -25.48
C HIS A 407 -3.84 -3.85 -25.33
N LYS A 408 -4.07 -4.59 -24.23
CA LYS A 408 -5.31 -5.33 -24.00
C LYS A 408 -5.62 -6.36 -25.09
N THR A 409 -4.60 -6.82 -25.80
CA THR A 409 -4.67 -7.83 -26.84
C THR A 409 -4.21 -9.18 -26.33
N PRO A 410 -4.75 -10.29 -26.87
CA PRO A 410 -4.40 -11.63 -26.43
C PRO A 410 -2.92 -11.95 -26.63
N LEU A 411 -2.32 -12.57 -25.63
CA LEU A 411 -0.94 -13.07 -25.63
C LEU A 411 -0.89 -14.52 -26.09
N ILE A 412 0.31 -14.98 -26.41
CA ILE A 412 0.65 -16.39 -26.54
C ILE A 412 1.89 -16.72 -25.73
N TYR A 413 2.07 -17.98 -25.36
CA TYR A 413 3.41 -18.48 -25.08
C TYR A 413 4.14 -18.70 -26.41
N ARG A 414 5.41 -18.30 -26.49
CA ARG A 414 6.25 -18.50 -27.67
C ARG A 414 7.68 -18.81 -27.25
N ALA A 415 8.22 -19.93 -27.69
CA ALA A 415 9.62 -20.27 -27.47
C ALA A 415 10.53 -19.26 -28.19
N THR A 416 11.36 -18.58 -27.42
CA THR A 416 12.37 -17.64 -27.91
C THR A 416 13.64 -17.75 -27.10
N ALA A 417 14.78 -17.50 -27.76
CA ALA A 417 16.04 -17.39 -27.05
C ALA A 417 16.06 -16.05 -26.29
N GLN A 418 16.08 -16.12 -24.97
CA GLN A 418 16.02 -14.99 -24.07
C GLN A 418 17.07 -15.13 -22.97
N TRP A 419 17.28 -14.05 -22.19
CA TRP A 419 18.10 -14.04 -21.01
C TRP A 419 17.23 -14.19 -19.76
N PHE A 420 17.64 -15.13 -18.90
CA PHE A 420 16.91 -15.50 -17.70
C PHE A 420 17.75 -15.38 -16.45
N VAL A 421 17.12 -15.00 -15.36
CA VAL A 421 17.60 -15.22 -14.00
C VAL A 421 17.04 -16.55 -13.52
N GLY A 422 17.92 -17.52 -13.24
CA GLY A 422 17.54 -18.87 -12.87
C GLY A 422 17.07 -18.97 -11.43
N MET A 423 15.86 -19.47 -11.20
CA MET A 423 15.32 -19.66 -9.84
C MET A 423 15.95 -20.87 -9.14
N ASP A 424 16.09 -21.98 -9.84
CA ASP A 424 16.55 -23.27 -9.29
C ASP A 424 17.97 -23.64 -9.70
N LYS A 425 18.62 -22.79 -10.50
CA LYS A 425 19.98 -23.01 -10.90
C LYS A 425 20.91 -22.97 -9.67
N VAL A 426 21.59 -24.08 -9.42
CA VAL A 426 22.58 -24.16 -8.33
C VAL A 426 23.79 -23.32 -8.70
N VAL A 427 24.16 -22.38 -7.86
CA VAL A 427 25.32 -21.49 -8.02
C VAL A 427 26.53 -22.01 -7.25
N LYS A 428 27.66 -21.31 -7.35
CA LYS A 428 28.97 -21.78 -6.84
C LYS A 428 28.99 -22.18 -5.36
N ASP A 429 28.14 -21.58 -4.54
CA ASP A 429 28.05 -21.90 -3.10
C ASP A 429 27.08 -23.04 -2.76
N GLY A 430 26.51 -23.70 -3.76
CA GLY A 430 25.58 -24.81 -3.60
C GLY A 430 24.13 -24.41 -3.31
N SER A 431 23.80 -23.11 -3.30
CA SER A 431 22.44 -22.59 -3.12
C SER A 431 21.75 -22.31 -4.46
N SER A 432 20.45 -22.04 -4.40
CA SER A 432 19.68 -21.51 -5.52
C SER A 432 19.01 -20.20 -5.13
N LEU A 433 18.63 -19.39 -6.13
CA LEU A 433 17.98 -18.10 -5.87
C LEU A 433 16.63 -18.29 -5.15
N ARG A 434 15.84 -19.29 -5.54
CA ARG A 434 14.59 -19.63 -4.87
C ARG A 434 14.79 -19.88 -3.38
N ARG A 435 15.77 -20.70 -3.02
CA ARG A 435 16.07 -21.01 -1.63
C ARG A 435 16.48 -19.77 -0.86
N ARG A 436 17.39 -18.96 -1.40
CA ARG A 436 17.81 -17.70 -0.77
C ARG A 436 16.65 -16.73 -0.57
N ALA A 437 15.77 -16.59 -1.57
CA ALA A 437 14.61 -15.71 -1.49
C ALA A 437 13.59 -16.19 -0.44
N LEU A 438 13.31 -17.49 -0.36
CA LEU A 438 12.43 -18.06 0.67
C LEU A 438 13.00 -17.87 2.08
N ASP A 439 14.29 -18.13 2.27
CA ASP A 439 14.97 -17.90 3.56
C ASP A 439 14.95 -16.41 3.96
N ALA A 440 15.09 -15.50 2.99
CA ALA A 440 14.99 -14.06 3.23
C ALA A 440 13.56 -13.60 3.62
N ILE A 441 12.52 -14.23 3.08
CA ILE A 441 11.12 -13.97 3.46
C ILE A 441 10.89 -14.33 4.94
N GLU A 442 11.45 -15.45 5.41
CA GLU A 442 11.31 -15.87 6.82
C GLU A 442 11.95 -14.87 7.80
N GLN A 443 12.97 -14.13 7.36
CA GLN A 443 13.67 -13.13 8.16
C GLN A 443 13.06 -11.72 8.04
N THR A 444 12.05 -11.54 7.23
CA THR A 444 11.42 -10.24 6.96
C THR A 444 10.19 -10.05 7.83
N GLN A 445 10.02 -8.85 8.41
CA GLN A 445 8.81 -8.47 9.13
C GLN A 445 7.72 -8.03 8.15
N PHE A 446 6.52 -8.58 8.28
CA PHE A 446 5.36 -8.23 7.44
C PHE A 446 4.27 -7.51 8.22
N VAL A 447 3.82 -6.40 7.67
CA VAL A 447 2.68 -5.63 8.18
C VAL A 447 1.70 -5.35 7.03
N PRO A 448 0.52 -5.97 7.02
CA PRO A 448 0.03 -7.03 7.92
C PRO A 448 0.71 -8.40 7.68
N ALA A 449 0.60 -9.29 8.66
CA ALA A 449 1.30 -10.59 8.66
C ALA A 449 0.96 -11.50 7.46
N TRP A 450 -0.25 -11.39 6.88
CA TRP A 450 -0.66 -12.19 5.72
C TRP A 450 0.23 -11.99 4.48
N GLY A 451 0.93 -10.85 4.40
CA GLY A 451 1.86 -10.57 3.31
C GLY A 451 2.97 -11.61 3.16
N GLN A 452 3.41 -12.21 4.26
CA GLN A 452 4.44 -13.26 4.25
C GLN A 452 4.00 -14.48 3.44
N ALA A 453 2.84 -15.05 3.76
CA ALA A 453 2.32 -16.23 3.05
C ALA A 453 2.09 -15.95 1.56
N ARG A 454 1.63 -14.75 1.24
CA ARG A 454 1.39 -14.32 -0.14
C ARG A 454 2.70 -14.24 -0.93
N LEU A 455 3.71 -13.56 -0.43
CA LEU A 455 5.01 -13.44 -1.11
C LEU A 455 5.70 -14.80 -1.21
N HIS A 456 5.66 -15.59 -0.12
CA HIS A 456 6.21 -16.95 -0.09
C HIS A 456 5.60 -17.83 -1.20
N GLY A 457 4.27 -17.86 -1.34
CA GLY A 457 3.59 -18.65 -2.37
C GLY A 457 3.98 -18.23 -3.79
N MET A 458 4.11 -16.91 -4.01
CA MET A 458 4.54 -16.38 -5.31
C MET A 458 5.98 -16.77 -5.66
N ILE A 459 6.90 -16.76 -4.69
CA ILE A 459 8.30 -17.15 -4.91
C ILE A 459 8.41 -18.68 -5.07
N ALA A 460 7.70 -19.46 -4.28
CA ALA A 460 7.77 -20.92 -4.32
C ALA A 460 7.38 -21.49 -5.67
N GLY A 461 6.37 -20.91 -6.33
CA GLY A 461 5.89 -21.35 -7.65
C GLY A 461 6.45 -20.56 -8.85
N ARG A 462 7.37 -19.61 -8.62
CA ARG A 462 7.86 -18.74 -9.71
C ARG A 462 8.73 -19.47 -10.73
N PRO A 463 8.46 -19.32 -12.05
CA PRO A 463 9.39 -19.76 -13.10
C PRO A 463 10.65 -18.87 -13.14
N ASP A 464 11.64 -19.26 -13.94
CA ASP A 464 12.81 -18.41 -14.21
C ASP A 464 12.37 -17.03 -14.73
N TRP A 465 13.05 -15.99 -14.29
CA TRP A 465 12.72 -14.61 -14.66
C TRP A 465 13.34 -14.23 -16.00
N CYS A 466 12.54 -14.06 -17.04
CA CYS A 466 12.98 -13.53 -18.32
C CYS A 466 13.27 -12.02 -18.18
N ILE A 467 14.54 -11.63 -18.23
CA ILE A 467 15.01 -10.24 -18.06
C ILE A 467 15.24 -9.48 -19.36
N SER A 468 15.26 -10.15 -20.52
CA SER A 468 15.48 -9.50 -21.81
C SER A 468 14.18 -9.03 -22.48
N ARG A 469 14.22 -7.84 -23.07
CA ARG A 469 13.12 -7.24 -23.84
C ARG A 469 13.63 -6.73 -25.17
N GLN A 470 12.80 -6.85 -26.20
CA GLN A 470 13.06 -6.35 -27.54
C GLN A 470 12.46 -4.95 -27.68
N ARG A 471 13.06 -3.96 -26.96
CA ARG A 471 12.57 -2.59 -26.83
C ARG A 471 13.64 -1.58 -27.21
N ASN A 472 13.20 -0.35 -27.56
CA ASN A 472 14.10 0.77 -27.79
C ASN A 472 14.41 1.53 -26.50
N TRP A 473 13.43 1.64 -25.58
CA TRP A 473 13.53 2.43 -24.36
C TRP A 473 13.68 1.55 -23.12
N GLY A 474 14.91 1.40 -22.67
CA GLY A 474 15.29 0.62 -21.49
C GLY A 474 16.81 0.54 -21.36
N VAL A 475 17.29 0.13 -20.17
CA VAL A 475 18.72 -0.10 -19.94
C VAL A 475 19.17 -1.31 -20.75
N PRO A 476 20.24 -1.20 -21.57
CA PRO A 476 20.69 -2.30 -22.41
C PRO A 476 21.30 -3.42 -21.60
N ILE A 477 21.24 -4.64 -22.14
CA ILE A 477 22.01 -5.79 -21.70
C ILE A 477 23.34 -5.81 -22.50
N PRO A 478 24.45 -5.35 -21.93
CA PRO A 478 25.67 -5.11 -22.71
C PRO A 478 26.49 -6.37 -22.90
N PHE A 479 25.95 -7.35 -23.64
CA PHE A 479 26.60 -8.63 -23.91
C PHE A 479 27.15 -8.71 -25.32
N PHE A 480 28.31 -9.36 -25.43
CA PHE A 480 28.91 -9.80 -26.69
C PHE A 480 28.84 -11.32 -26.78
N LEU A 481 28.24 -11.83 -27.85
CA LEU A 481 28.02 -13.25 -28.07
C LEU A 481 28.92 -13.75 -29.20
N HIS A 482 29.62 -14.84 -28.96
CA HIS A 482 30.37 -15.49 -30.00
C HIS A 482 29.45 -16.00 -31.14
N LYS A 483 29.78 -15.64 -32.36
CA LYS A 483 28.89 -15.85 -33.53
C LYS A 483 28.54 -17.30 -33.78
N GLU A 484 29.48 -18.24 -33.55
CA GLU A 484 29.26 -19.65 -33.82
C GLU A 484 28.65 -20.39 -32.62
N SER A 485 29.16 -20.17 -31.39
CA SER A 485 28.71 -20.91 -30.22
C SER A 485 27.52 -20.24 -29.51
N GLY A 486 27.31 -18.93 -29.74
CA GLY A 486 26.32 -18.14 -29.00
C GLY A 486 26.64 -17.91 -27.53
N GLU A 487 27.86 -18.25 -27.09
CA GLU A 487 28.33 -18.07 -25.72
C GLU A 487 28.76 -16.65 -25.44
N LEU A 488 28.70 -16.27 -24.15
CA LEU A 488 29.19 -14.97 -23.69
C LEU A 488 30.70 -14.85 -23.85
N HIS A 489 31.15 -13.64 -24.13
CA HIS A 489 32.58 -13.33 -24.14
C HIS A 489 33.22 -13.68 -22.78
N PRO A 490 34.42 -14.31 -22.72
CA PRO A 490 35.05 -14.69 -21.45
C PRO A 490 35.28 -13.54 -20.46
N ARG A 491 35.45 -12.32 -20.97
CA ARG A 491 35.61 -11.08 -20.17
C ARG A 491 34.29 -10.30 -19.99
N THR A 492 33.15 -10.96 -20.04
CA THR A 492 31.81 -10.28 -19.98
C THR A 492 31.71 -9.32 -18.83
N VAL A 493 32.06 -9.72 -17.60
CA VAL A 493 31.91 -8.85 -16.39
C VAL A 493 32.81 -7.61 -16.51
N GLU A 494 34.02 -7.76 -17.00
CA GLU A 494 34.98 -6.63 -17.25
C GLU A 494 34.41 -5.69 -18.33
N LEU A 495 33.91 -6.24 -19.44
CA LEU A 495 33.35 -5.47 -20.53
C LEU A 495 32.08 -4.72 -20.09
N MET A 496 31.25 -5.33 -19.25
CA MET A 496 30.10 -4.68 -18.65
C MET A 496 30.48 -3.46 -17.81
N GLU A 497 31.57 -3.53 -17.01
CA GLU A 497 32.05 -2.37 -16.27
C GLU A 497 32.56 -1.27 -17.18
N GLN A 498 33.27 -1.61 -18.26
CA GLN A 498 33.71 -0.63 -19.26
C GLN A 498 32.54 0.07 -19.94
N VAL A 499 31.46 -0.67 -20.22
CA VAL A 499 30.21 -0.09 -20.78
C VAL A 499 29.51 0.76 -19.71
N ALA A 500 29.39 0.29 -18.48
CA ALA A 500 28.79 1.04 -17.38
C ALA A 500 29.48 2.40 -17.16
N ALA A 501 30.81 2.43 -17.19
CA ALA A 501 31.60 3.67 -17.07
C ALA A 501 31.29 4.67 -18.21
N ARG A 502 31.01 4.21 -19.41
CA ARG A 502 30.60 5.06 -20.55
C ARG A 502 29.15 5.53 -20.40
N VAL A 503 28.26 4.63 -19.95
CA VAL A 503 26.83 4.96 -19.70
C VAL A 503 26.71 6.00 -18.59
N GLU A 504 27.53 5.94 -17.56
CA GLU A 504 27.57 6.93 -16.48
C GLU A 504 27.84 8.36 -16.95
N GLN A 505 28.49 8.50 -18.10
CA GLN A 505 28.83 9.80 -18.70
C GLN A 505 27.88 10.23 -19.82
N GLN A 506 27.33 9.28 -20.58
CA GLN A 506 26.61 9.54 -21.83
C GLN A 506 25.21 8.95 -21.89
N GLY A 507 24.77 8.24 -20.82
CA GLY A 507 23.53 7.49 -20.78
C GLY A 507 23.58 6.22 -21.65
N ILE A 508 22.43 5.56 -21.79
CA ILE A 508 22.30 4.28 -22.53
C ILE A 508 22.74 4.37 -24.00
N GLU A 509 22.72 5.58 -24.60
CA GLU A 509 23.19 5.80 -25.97
C GLU A 509 24.64 5.36 -26.16
N ALA A 510 25.46 5.40 -25.09
CA ALA A 510 26.83 4.91 -25.12
C ALA A 510 26.95 3.46 -25.58
N TRP A 511 25.98 2.60 -25.24
CA TRP A 511 25.95 1.22 -25.72
C TRP A 511 25.43 1.11 -27.17
N PHE A 512 24.31 1.75 -27.46
CA PHE A 512 23.68 1.60 -28.78
C PHE A 512 24.57 2.13 -29.91
N LYS A 513 25.35 3.18 -29.66
CA LYS A 513 26.29 3.78 -30.63
C LYS A 513 27.69 3.14 -30.60
N LEU A 514 27.97 2.26 -29.65
CA LEU A 514 29.29 1.64 -29.49
C LEU A 514 29.63 0.74 -30.69
N ASP A 515 30.81 0.96 -31.28
CA ASP A 515 31.41 -0.05 -32.15
C ASP A 515 32.12 -1.13 -31.30
N ALA A 516 31.79 -2.39 -31.54
CA ALA A 516 32.37 -3.51 -30.78
C ALA A 516 33.91 -3.53 -30.82
N ALA A 517 34.51 -3.06 -31.93
CA ALA A 517 35.96 -2.98 -32.08
C ALA A 517 36.63 -2.03 -31.06
N GLU A 518 35.91 -1.03 -30.53
CA GLU A 518 36.46 -0.14 -29.50
C GLU A 518 36.78 -0.87 -28.18
N LEU A 519 36.09 -1.95 -27.87
CA LEU A 519 36.28 -2.76 -26.66
C LEU A 519 36.98 -4.09 -26.94
N LEU A 520 36.70 -4.70 -28.07
CA LEU A 520 37.17 -6.05 -28.41
C LEU A 520 38.40 -6.04 -29.35
N GLY A 521 38.67 -4.90 -30.00
CA GLY A 521 39.77 -4.85 -30.98
C GLY A 521 39.49 -5.82 -32.13
N GLU A 522 40.47 -6.64 -32.47
CA GLU A 522 40.39 -7.64 -33.56
C GLU A 522 39.41 -8.78 -33.26
N GLU A 523 39.13 -9.07 -31.99
CA GLU A 523 38.12 -10.10 -31.60
C GLU A 523 36.71 -9.72 -31.99
N ALA A 524 36.42 -8.45 -32.24
CA ALA A 524 35.10 -7.96 -32.61
C ALA A 524 34.53 -8.69 -33.83
N ALA A 525 35.35 -9.18 -34.74
CA ALA A 525 34.93 -9.96 -35.91
C ALA A 525 34.22 -11.27 -35.54
N GLN A 526 34.52 -11.83 -34.37
CA GLN A 526 33.97 -13.12 -33.86
C GLN A 526 32.75 -12.97 -32.99
N TYR A 527 32.39 -11.75 -32.57
CA TYR A 527 31.30 -11.48 -31.63
C TYR A 527 30.22 -10.60 -32.23
N ASP A 528 28.98 -10.85 -31.80
CA ASP A 528 27.83 -9.99 -32.05
C ASP A 528 27.45 -9.25 -30.78
N LYS A 529 27.18 -7.95 -30.92
CA LYS A 529 26.62 -7.10 -29.87
C LYS A 529 25.11 -7.26 -29.85
N ILE A 530 24.51 -7.58 -28.67
CA ILE A 530 23.06 -7.67 -28.57
C ILE A 530 22.44 -6.28 -28.29
N ASN A 531 21.19 -6.11 -28.70
CA ASN A 531 20.45 -4.85 -28.53
C ASN A 531 19.25 -4.96 -27.58
N ASP A 532 19.11 -6.11 -26.91
CA ASP A 532 18.04 -6.32 -25.94
C ASP A 532 18.21 -5.36 -24.76
N THR A 533 17.09 -4.91 -24.21
CA THR A 533 17.03 -4.10 -23.00
C THR A 533 16.57 -4.95 -21.82
N LEU A 534 16.83 -4.47 -20.60
CA LEU A 534 16.35 -5.09 -19.38
C LEU A 534 14.82 -4.93 -19.22
N ASP A 535 14.21 -5.86 -18.53
CA ASP A 535 12.87 -5.75 -17.99
C ASP A 535 12.79 -4.55 -17.02
N VAL A 536 11.81 -3.69 -17.14
CA VAL A 536 11.63 -2.51 -16.27
C VAL A 536 11.54 -2.87 -14.78
N TRP A 537 11.10 -4.09 -14.45
CA TRP A 537 11.15 -4.57 -13.06
C TRP A 537 12.56 -4.85 -12.54
N PHE A 538 13.53 -4.92 -13.42
CA PHE A 538 14.94 -4.95 -13.04
C PHE A 538 15.42 -3.56 -12.62
N ASP A 539 15.01 -2.50 -13.30
CA ASP A 539 15.34 -1.11 -12.98
C ASP A 539 14.91 -0.78 -11.55
N SER A 540 13.61 -0.87 -11.27
CA SER A 540 13.07 -0.64 -9.93
C SER A 540 13.54 -1.70 -8.92
N GLY A 541 13.68 -2.94 -9.34
CA GLY A 541 14.15 -4.04 -8.50
C GLY A 541 15.57 -3.90 -7.98
N THR A 542 16.42 -3.15 -8.67
CA THR A 542 17.83 -2.93 -8.28
C THR A 542 18.10 -1.56 -7.65
N THR A 543 17.07 -0.79 -7.30
CA THR A 543 17.23 0.51 -6.64
C THR A 543 17.98 0.42 -5.31
N HIS A 544 17.89 -0.69 -4.59
CA HIS A 544 18.73 -0.96 -3.41
C HIS A 544 20.23 -0.96 -3.72
N TRP A 545 20.59 -1.26 -4.96
CA TRP A 545 21.98 -1.27 -5.44
C TRP A 545 22.37 0.10 -6.01
N HIS A 546 21.71 0.55 -7.08
CA HIS A 546 22.15 1.74 -7.80
C HIS A 546 21.73 3.06 -7.16
N VAL A 547 20.69 3.07 -6.31
CA VAL A 547 20.29 4.25 -5.53
C VAL A 547 20.93 4.22 -4.15
N MET A 548 20.59 3.24 -3.32
CA MET A 548 20.99 3.22 -1.90
C MET A 548 22.49 3.01 -1.68
N ARG A 549 23.21 2.41 -2.60
CA ARG A 549 24.69 2.32 -2.63
C ARG A 549 25.34 3.32 -3.56
N GLY A 550 24.61 3.78 -4.56
CA GLY A 550 25.10 4.55 -5.70
C GLY A 550 24.78 6.03 -5.61
N SER A 551 23.74 6.46 -6.33
CA SER A 551 23.43 7.87 -6.51
C SER A 551 23.00 8.60 -5.24
N HIS A 552 22.34 7.90 -4.29
CA HIS A 552 21.86 8.46 -3.03
C HIS A 552 22.24 7.52 -1.87
N PRO A 553 23.52 7.51 -1.45
CA PRO A 553 23.95 6.62 -0.38
C PRO A 553 23.11 6.80 0.88
N MET A 554 22.39 5.75 1.24
CA MET A 554 21.57 5.70 2.44
C MET A 554 21.56 4.26 2.96
N GLY A 555 21.27 4.09 4.22
CA GLY A 555 21.25 2.78 4.85
C GLY A 555 22.04 2.78 6.14
N HIS A 556 22.21 1.59 6.68
CA HIS A 556 22.98 1.35 7.90
C HIS A 556 24.45 1.06 7.58
N ASP A 557 25.32 1.17 8.56
CA ASP A 557 26.76 0.88 8.40
C ASP A 557 27.03 -0.57 7.98
N GLU A 558 26.08 -1.47 8.24
CA GLU A 558 26.12 -2.88 7.86
C GLU A 558 25.81 -3.15 6.38
N GLY A 559 25.45 -2.12 5.63
CA GLY A 559 25.12 -2.20 4.20
C GLY A 559 23.78 -1.53 3.85
N PRO A 560 23.45 -1.42 2.56
CA PRO A 560 22.27 -0.70 2.08
C PRO A 560 21.02 -1.56 2.21
N ARG A 561 20.51 -1.72 3.42
CA ARG A 561 19.28 -2.43 3.72
C ARG A 561 18.27 -1.44 4.30
N ALA A 562 17.14 -1.26 3.65
CA ALA A 562 16.08 -0.41 4.17
C ALA A 562 15.45 -1.03 5.44
N ASP A 563 15.02 -0.20 6.38
CA ASP A 563 14.20 -0.68 7.50
C ASP A 563 12.81 -1.04 7.03
N LEU A 564 12.28 -0.30 6.04
CA LEU A 564 10.92 -0.50 5.54
C LEU A 564 10.81 -0.24 4.04
N TYR A 565 10.16 -1.18 3.33
CA TYR A 565 9.51 -0.95 2.05
C TYR A 565 8.00 -0.85 2.28
N LEU A 566 7.33 0.07 1.59
CA LEU A 566 5.90 0.28 1.71
C LEU A 566 5.28 0.47 0.33
N GLU A 567 4.35 -0.41 -0.06
CA GLU A 567 3.60 -0.29 -1.31
C GLU A 567 2.21 -0.96 -1.21
N GLY A 568 1.44 -0.86 -2.29
CA GLY A 568 0.18 -1.55 -2.44
C GLY A 568 0.32 -3.08 -2.55
N SER A 569 -0.78 -3.78 -2.35
CA SER A 569 -0.81 -5.25 -2.35
C SER A 569 -0.47 -5.89 -3.70
N ASP A 570 -0.56 -5.17 -4.80
CA ASP A 570 -0.10 -5.57 -6.13
C ASP A 570 1.42 -5.74 -6.21
N GLN A 571 2.17 -5.04 -5.38
CA GLN A 571 3.63 -5.04 -5.40
C GLN A 571 4.26 -6.32 -4.83
N HIS A 572 3.49 -7.24 -4.28
CA HIS A 572 3.96 -8.61 -4.01
C HIS A 572 4.36 -9.35 -5.29
N ARG A 573 3.77 -8.98 -6.42
CA ARG A 573 4.14 -9.48 -7.77
C ARG A 573 4.96 -8.46 -8.58
N GLY A 574 5.27 -7.32 -8.02
CA GLY A 574 6.02 -6.22 -8.62
C GLY A 574 7.31 -5.93 -7.87
N TRP A 575 7.42 -4.74 -7.31
CA TRP A 575 8.65 -4.21 -6.70
C TRP A 575 9.15 -4.99 -5.48
N PHE A 576 8.28 -5.44 -4.57
CA PHE A 576 8.70 -6.29 -3.44
C PHE A 576 9.37 -7.58 -3.92
N HIS A 577 8.86 -8.13 -5.00
CA HIS A 577 9.29 -9.38 -5.59
C HIS A 577 10.62 -9.22 -6.34
N SER A 578 10.71 -8.26 -7.26
CA SER A 578 11.94 -8.01 -8.05
C SER A 578 13.09 -7.57 -7.15
N SER A 579 12.84 -6.69 -6.17
CA SER A 579 13.85 -6.28 -5.18
C SER A 579 14.35 -7.45 -4.32
N LEU A 580 13.44 -8.35 -3.91
CA LEU A 580 13.83 -9.56 -3.17
C LEU A 580 14.76 -10.44 -3.98
N LEU A 581 14.44 -10.69 -5.25
CA LEU A 581 15.23 -11.57 -6.11
C LEU A 581 16.61 -10.99 -6.38
N THR A 582 16.71 -9.72 -6.70
CA THR A 582 17.99 -9.06 -6.97
C THR A 582 18.84 -8.94 -5.69
N GLY A 583 18.21 -8.60 -4.55
CA GLY A 583 18.90 -8.56 -3.25
C GLY A 583 19.40 -9.93 -2.82
N ALA A 584 18.57 -10.97 -2.93
CA ALA A 584 18.97 -12.34 -2.62
C ALA A 584 20.08 -12.87 -3.55
N ALA A 585 20.06 -12.47 -4.82
CA ALA A 585 21.13 -12.85 -5.77
C ALA A 585 22.45 -12.14 -5.48
N ILE A 586 22.42 -10.82 -5.21
CA ILE A 586 23.61 -9.99 -5.06
C ILE A 586 24.19 -10.07 -3.64
N ASP A 587 23.33 -9.93 -2.63
CA ASP A 587 23.72 -9.78 -1.22
C ASP A 587 23.39 -11.02 -0.36
N GLY A 588 22.61 -11.97 -0.87
CA GLY A 588 22.17 -13.16 -0.13
C GLY A 588 21.03 -12.92 0.85
N HIS A 589 20.44 -11.72 0.89
CA HIS A 589 19.34 -11.35 1.76
C HIS A 589 18.36 -10.37 1.07
N ALA A 590 17.19 -10.16 1.66
CA ALA A 590 16.26 -9.13 1.21
C ALA A 590 16.87 -7.71 1.41
N PRO A 591 16.64 -6.77 0.50
CA PRO A 591 17.12 -5.39 0.64
C PRO A 591 16.30 -4.57 1.65
N TYR A 592 15.39 -5.18 2.35
CA TYR A 592 14.52 -4.60 3.37
C TYR A 592 14.42 -5.50 4.59
N ARG A 593 14.21 -4.89 5.76
CA ARG A 593 13.94 -5.60 7.03
C ARG A 593 12.46 -5.83 7.25
N GLY A 594 11.63 -4.93 6.73
CA GLY A 594 10.18 -4.99 6.83
C GLY A 594 9.47 -4.62 5.55
N LEU A 595 8.29 -5.22 5.34
CA LEU A 595 7.35 -4.88 4.28
C LEU A 595 6.03 -4.43 4.89
N LEU A 596 5.59 -3.22 4.56
CA LEU A 596 4.27 -2.73 4.87
C LEU A 596 3.43 -2.71 3.59
N THR A 597 2.23 -3.30 3.66
CA THR A 597 1.33 -3.41 2.51
C THR A 597 0.03 -2.70 2.79
N HIS A 598 -0.39 -1.81 1.89
CA HIS A 598 -1.71 -1.23 1.92
C HIS A 598 -2.63 -1.83 0.84
N GLY A 599 -3.94 -1.78 1.08
CA GLY A 599 -4.95 -2.22 0.13
C GLY A 599 -5.17 -1.22 -1.01
N PHE A 600 -6.07 -1.59 -1.92
CA PHE A 600 -6.51 -0.72 -3.02
C PHE A 600 -7.52 0.32 -2.54
N THR A 601 -7.58 1.43 -3.27
CA THR A 601 -8.65 2.42 -3.12
C THR A 601 -9.84 2.04 -3.98
N VAL A 602 -11.02 2.05 -3.37
CA VAL A 602 -12.29 1.67 -4.00
C VAL A 602 -13.34 2.76 -3.79
N ASP A 603 -14.41 2.72 -4.56
CA ASP A 603 -15.57 3.59 -4.31
C ASP A 603 -16.36 3.13 -3.06
N GLU A 604 -17.37 3.88 -2.66
CA GLU A 604 -18.20 3.58 -1.49
C GLU A 604 -18.94 2.22 -1.56
N ASN A 605 -19.02 1.61 -2.73
CA ASN A 605 -19.63 0.30 -2.98
C ASN A 605 -18.58 -0.83 -3.10
N GLY A 606 -17.31 -0.56 -2.80
CA GLY A 606 -16.23 -1.53 -2.91
C GLY A 606 -15.77 -1.82 -4.34
N ARG A 607 -16.11 -0.97 -5.32
CA ARG A 607 -15.74 -1.16 -6.72
C ARG A 607 -14.46 -0.41 -7.04
N LYS A 608 -13.59 -1.05 -7.83
CA LYS A 608 -12.37 -0.39 -8.35
C LYS A 608 -12.75 0.88 -9.12
N MET A 609 -11.99 1.94 -8.90
CA MET A 609 -12.18 3.20 -9.61
C MET A 609 -11.71 3.09 -11.05
N SER A 610 -12.53 3.57 -11.98
CA SER A 610 -12.19 3.66 -13.39
C SER A 610 -12.90 4.83 -14.07
N LYS A 611 -12.25 5.39 -15.11
CA LYS A 611 -12.85 6.48 -15.91
C LYS A 611 -14.15 6.04 -16.57
N SER A 612 -14.24 4.78 -16.98
CA SER A 612 -15.42 4.22 -17.62
C SER A 612 -16.64 4.11 -16.68
N LEU A 613 -16.40 3.93 -15.37
CA LEU A 613 -17.46 3.93 -14.35
C LEU A 613 -17.81 5.32 -13.84
N GLY A 614 -16.98 6.33 -14.14
CA GLY A 614 -17.19 7.70 -13.67
C GLY A 614 -17.06 7.87 -12.14
N ASN A 615 -16.43 6.91 -11.46
CA ASN A 615 -16.28 6.89 -10.00
C ASN A 615 -14.88 7.31 -9.51
N VAL A 616 -14.05 7.85 -10.39
CA VAL A 616 -12.70 8.33 -10.05
C VAL A 616 -12.78 9.63 -9.27
N ILE A 617 -12.04 9.70 -8.17
CA ILE A 617 -11.78 10.92 -7.41
C ILE A 617 -10.30 11.24 -7.55
N ALA A 618 -9.97 12.39 -8.13
CA ALA A 618 -8.59 12.84 -8.27
C ALA A 618 -8.12 13.50 -6.96
N PRO A 619 -6.86 13.27 -6.53
CA PRO A 619 -6.30 13.94 -5.35
C PRO A 619 -6.39 15.47 -5.44
N GLN A 620 -6.20 16.04 -6.63
CA GLN A 620 -6.28 17.48 -6.89
C GLN A 620 -7.67 18.05 -6.57
N GLU A 621 -8.74 17.33 -6.89
CA GLU A 621 -10.11 17.77 -6.55
C GLU A 621 -10.29 17.90 -5.04
N ILE A 622 -9.66 17.02 -4.25
CA ILE A 622 -9.72 17.07 -2.79
C ILE A 622 -8.86 18.22 -2.26
N THR A 623 -7.63 18.34 -2.73
CA THR A 623 -6.71 19.40 -2.25
C THR A 623 -7.21 20.81 -2.57
N ASP A 624 -7.85 20.98 -3.74
CA ASP A 624 -8.35 22.29 -4.19
C ASP A 624 -9.66 22.69 -3.51
N SER A 625 -10.49 21.72 -3.10
CA SER A 625 -11.79 21.99 -2.48
C SER A 625 -11.78 21.90 -0.96
N MET A 626 -11.08 20.93 -0.38
CA MET A 626 -11.11 20.63 1.05
C MET A 626 -9.74 20.79 1.74
N GLY A 627 -8.64 20.69 0.99
CA GLY A 627 -7.28 20.71 1.48
C GLY A 627 -6.65 19.33 1.64
N ALA A 628 -5.32 19.30 1.60
CA ALA A 628 -4.52 18.09 1.75
C ALA A 628 -4.66 17.46 3.16
N ASP A 629 -4.78 18.25 4.22
CA ASP A 629 -4.96 17.74 5.57
C ASP A 629 -6.24 16.92 5.74
N ILE A 630 -7.30 17.21 4.98
CA ILE A 630 -8.53 16.38 5.00
C ILE A 630 -8.27 15.02 4.33
N LEU A 631 -7.56 15.00 3.21
CA LEU A 631 -7.16 13.74 2.57
C LEU A 631 -6.25 12.93 3.49
N ARG A 632 -5.26 13.55 4.13
CA ARG A 632 -4.34 12.93 5.08
C ARG A 632 -5.10 12.35 6.28
N LEU A 633 -6.10 13.08 6.80
CA LEU A 633 -6.93 12.62 7.91
C LEU A 633 -7.76 11.40 7.50
N TRP A 634 -8.36 11.39 6.30
CA TRP A 634 -9.07 10.22 5.79
C TRP A 634 -8.15 9.00 5.70
N VAL A 635 -6.95 9.16 5.15
CA VAL A 635 -5.96 8.07 5.06
C VAL A 635 -5.63 7.52 6.45
N SER A 636 -5.40 8.40 7.43
CA SER A 636 -5.08 7.97 8.80
C SER A 636 -6.26 7.32 9.51
N ALA A 637 -7.49 7.76 9.23
CA ALA A 637 -8.70 7.26 9.89
C ALA A 637 -9.15 5.88 9.36
N THR A 638 -8.58 5.42 8.25
CA THR A 638 -8.93 4.17 7.59
C THR A 638 -7.90 3.09 7.93
N ASP A 639 -8.36 1.86 8.20
CA ASP A 639 -7.48 0.70 8.24
C ASP A 639 -7.03 0.38 6.81
N TYR A 640 -5.79 0.75 6.51
CA TYR A 640 -5.20 0.57 5.18
C TYR A 640 -4.82 -0.87 4.84
N SER A 641 -4.89 -1.80 5.80
CA SER A 641 -4.52 -3.21 5.58
C SER A 641 -5.46 -3.95 4.63
N GLY A 642 -6.66 -3.41 4.43
CA GLY A 642 -7.66 -3.84 3.46
C GLY A 642 -7.97 -2.79 2.40
N GLU A 643 -9.07 -2.97 1.68
CA GLU A 643 -9.55 -1.99 0.70
C GLU A 643 -9.99 -0.70 1.40
N MET A 644 -9.61 0.43 0.83
CA MET A 644 -9.88 1.77 1.36
C MET A 644 -10.98 2.44 0.55
N ALA A 645 -12.17 2.52 1.12
CA ALA A 645 -13.29 3.21 0.49
C ALA A 645 -13.14 4.74 0.57
N VAL A 646 -13.40 5.44 -0.54
CA VAL A 646 -13.42 6.90 -0.60
C VAL A 646 -14.63 7.39 -1.38
N SER A 647 -15.31 8.41 -0.84
CA SER A 647 -16.38 9.16 -1.49
C SER A 647 -16.42 10.58 -0.94
N LYS A 648 -17.16 11.47 -1.61
CA LYS A 648 -17.37 12.84 -1.10
C LYS A 648 -17.98 12.84 0.30
N GLN A 649 -18.88 11.89 0.60
CA GLN A 649 -19.52 11.77 1.91
C GLN A 649 -18.51 11.31 2.99
N ILE A 650 -17.63 10.36 2.67
CA ILE A 650 -16.58 9.90 3.59
C ILE A 650 -15.61 11.04 3.90
N LEU A 651 -15.18 11.78 2.87
CA LEU A 651 -14.30 12.94 3.03
C LEU A 651 -14.97 14.06 3.85
N GLN A 652 -16.27 14.26 3.70
CA GLN A 652 -17.03 15.23 4.51
C GLN A 652 -17.03 14.84 6.00
N ARG A 653 -17.17 13.56 6.33
CA ARG A 653 -17.04 13.07 7.72
C ARG A 653 -15.64 13.33 8.29
N SER A 654 -14.61 13.15 7.47
CA SER A 654 -13.24 13.50 7.85
C SER A 654 -13.09 14.99 8.11
N ALA A 655 -13.71 15.83 7.28
CA ALA A 655 -13.73 17.29 7.50
C ALA A 655 -14.47 17.69 8.80
N ASP A 656 -15.53 16.95 9.17
CA ASP A 656 -16.26 17.17 10.43
C ASP A 656 -15.39 16.81 11.65
N ALA A 657 -14.66 15.69 11.59
CA ALA A 657 -13.70 15.28 12.61
C ALA A 657 -12.54 16.28 12.72
N TYR A 658 -12.00 16.71 11.58
CA TYR A 658 -10.98 17.76 11.52
C TYR A 658 -11.42 19.03 12.23
N ARG A 659 -12.64 19.52 11.99
CA ARG A 659 -13.18 20.73 12.63
C ARG A 659 -13.19 20.62 14.16
N ARG A 660 -13.52 19.45 14.69
CA ARG A 660 -13.50 19.22 16.16
C ARG A 660 -12.10 19.30 16.72
N ILE A 661 -11.12 18.66 16.10
CA ILE A 661 -9.71 18.72 16.51
C ILE A 661 -9.21 20.19 16.44
N ARG A 662 -9.46 20.89 15.33
CA ARG A 662 -9.08 22.30 15.16
C ARG A 662 -9.73 23.21 16.19
N ASN A 663 -11.01 23.01 16.50
CA ASN A 663 -11.71 23.80 17.52
C ASN A 663 -11.12 23.60 18.91
N THR A 664 -10.71 22.36 19.25
CA THR A 664 -10.00 22.09 20.50
C THR A 664 -8.68 22.85 20.55
N ALA A 665 -7.86 22.75 19.48
CA ALA A 665 -6.60 23.50 19.40
C ALA A 665 -6.83 25.01 19.54
N ARG A 666 -7.86 25.55 18.88
CA ARG A 666 -8.20 26.97 18.99
C ARG A 666 -8.61 27.37 20.42
N PHE A 667 -9.35 26.51 21.13
CA PHE A 667 -9.71 26.74 22.51
C PHE A 667 -8.45 26.80 23.39
N LEU A 668 -7.54 25.85 23.23
CA LEU A 668 -6.26 25.84 23.95
C LEU A 668 -5.48 27.15 23.73
N LEU A 669 -5.26 27.51 22.47
CA LEU A 669 -4.52 28.71 22.09
C LEU A 669 -5.17 29.99 22.60
N SER A 670 -6.50 30.09 22.53
CA SER A 670 -7.21 31.30 22.97
C SER A 670 -7.17 31.51 24.48
N ASN A 671 -7.05 30.44 25.26
CA ASN A 671 -6.94 30.52 26.73
C ASN A 671 -5.48 30.65 27.21
N LEU A 672 -4.52 30.56 26.30
CA LEU A 672 -3.11 30.85 26.54
C LEU A 672 -2.76 32.33 26.28
N ASP A 673 -3.76 33.19 26.00
CA ASP A 673 -3.54 34.62 25.86
C ASP A 673 -2.93 35.19 27.14
N GLY A 674 -1.84 35.96 27.00
CA GLY A 674 -1.08 36.49 28.09
C GLY A 674 -0.29 35.49 28.95
N PHE A 675 -0.10 34.26 28.47
CA PHE A 675 0.73 33.25 29.11
C PHE A 675 2.13 33.22 28.50
N ASP A 676 3.14 33.42 29.31
CA ASP A 676 4.55 33.24 28.95
C ASP A 676 5.11 32.02 29.70
N PRO A 677 5.45 30.92 29.00
CA PRO A 677 5.95 29.70 29.66
C PRO A 677 7.24 29.94 30.47
N ALA A 678 8.05 30.93 30.13
CA ALA A 678 9.26 31.26 30.89
C ALA A 678 8.98 31.90 32.24
N GLN A 679 7.82 32.55 32.41
CA GLN A 679 7.48 33.33 33.60
C GLN A 679 6.30 32.76 34.40
N HIS A 680 5.35 32.12 33.72
CA HIS A 680 4.04 31.79 34.27
C HIS A 680 3.80 30.31 34.52
N MET A 681 4.78 29.45 34.22
CA MET A 681 4.66 28.03 34.48
C MET A 681 4.55 27.75 35.98
N VAL A 682 3.54 26.98 36.34
CA VAL A 682 3.34 26.50 37.69
C VAL A 682 4.01 25.12 37.84
N PRO A 683 4.86 24.91 38.88
CA PRO A 683 5.44 23.58 39.13
C PRO A 683 4.36 22.52 39.33
N ASN A 684 4.65 21.27 38.90
CA ASN A 684 3.66 20.19 38.86
C ASN A 684 3.06 19.87 40.25
N ASP A 685 3.85 20.00 41.31
CA ASP A 685 3.43 19.77 42.72
C ASP A 685 2.52 20.91 43.27
N GLN A 686 2.50 22.07 42.65
CA GLN A 686 1.68 23.21 42.98
C GLN A 686 0.44 23.37 42.09
N LEU A 687 0.30 22.56 41.06
CA LEU A 687 -0.88 22.57 40.19
C LEU A 687 -2.14 22.15 40.95
N ILE A 688 -3.27 22.69 40.56
CA ILE A 688 -4.59 22.25 41.01
C ILE A 688 -4.82 20.79 40.58
N ALA A 689 -5.51 20.00 41.39
CA ALA A 689 -5.64 18.57 41.24
C ALA A 689 -6.21 18.15 39.86
N LEU A 690 -7.23 18.85 39.37
CA LEU A 690 -7.82 18.62 38.05
C LEU A 690 -6.82 18.89 36.92
N ASP A 691 -5.96 19.90 37.05
CA ASP A 691 -4.94 20.22 36.05
C ASP A 691 -3.84 19.17 36.02
N ARG A 692 -3.43 18.64 37.17
CA ARG A 692 -2.49 17.48 37.24
C ARG A 692 -3.07 16.24 36.57
N TRP A 693 -4.34 15.95 36.83
CA TRP A 693 -5.04 14.87 36.18
C TRP A 693 -5.05 15.03 34.64
N ALA A 694 -5.33 16.22 34.13
CA ALA A 694 -5.37 16.50 32.72
C ALA A 694 -4.01 16.29 32.04
N ILE A 695 -2.92 16.69 32.70
CA ILE A 695 -1.55 16.45 32.20
C ILE A 695 -1.21 14.95 32.23
N ASP A 696 -1.57 14.23 33.29
CA ASP A 696 -1.40 12.79 33.39
C ASP A 696 -2.15 12.01 32.29
N ARG A 697 -3.40 12.39 32.02
CA ARG A 697 -4.19 11.81 30.92
C ARG A 697 -3.53 12.03 29.57
N ALA A 698 -2.99 13.23 29.33
CA ALA A 698 -2.24 13.51 28.11
C ALA A 698 -0.96 12.66 28.01
N LEU A 699 -0.26 12.42 29.12
CA LEU A 699 0.93 11.57 29.14
C LEU A 699 0.59 10.11 28.80
N LEU A 700 -0.45 9.55 29.40
CA LEU A 700 -0.89 8.18 29.10
C LEU A 700 -1.28 8.06 27.62
N LEU A 701 -2.04 9.03 27.13
CA LEU A 701 -2.43 9.08 25.73
C LEU A 701 -1.23 9.19 24.79
N GLN A 702 -0.22 10.00 25.13
CA GLN A 702 1.00 10.14 24.34
C GLN A 702 1.72 8.79 24.18
N ARG A 703 1.86 8.04 25.27
CA ARG A 703 2.47 6.69 25.24
C ARG A 703 1.73 5.75 24.27
N GLU A 704 0.40 5.78 24.29
CA GLU A 704 -0.43 5.00 23.40
C GLU A 704 -0.34 5.47 21.92
N ILE A 705 -0.19 6.77 21.70
CA ILE A 705 -0.01 7.36 20.36
C ILE A 705 1.37 7.00 19.79
N GLU A 706 2.42 7.09 20.60
CA GLU A 706 3.77 6.71 20.20
C GLU A 706 3.83 5.21 19.82
N GLU A 707 3.18 4.35 20.61
CA GLU A 707 3.05 2.93 20.27
C GLU A 707 2.28 2.72 18.96
N ALA A 708 1.16 3.41 18.76
CA ALA A 708 0.36 3.31 17.55
C ALA A 708 1.14 3.77 16.30
N TYR A 709 1.93 4.84 16.39
CA TYR A 709 2.83 5.25 15.32
C TYR A 709 3.94 4.23 15.06
N SER A 710 4.56 3.70 16.12
CA SER A 710 5.65 2.72 16.01
C SER A 710 5.22 1.41 15.37
N THR A 711 3.95 1.04 15.54
CA THR A 711 3.31 -0.17 14.98
C THR A 711 2.48 0.10 13.74
N TYR A 712 2.56 1.31 13.18
CA TYR A 712 1.89 1.73 11.94
C TYR A 712 0.35 1.67 12.00
N LYS A 713 -0.25 1.82 13.18
CA LYS A 713 -1.70 1.80 13.40
C LYS A 713 -2.27 3.22 13.43
N PHE A 714 -2.23 3.94 12.30
CA PHE A 714 -2.60 5.36 12.23
C PHE A 714 -4.08 5.61 12.56
N TRP A 715 -4.97 4.65 12.28
CA TRP A 715 -6.38 4.75 12.67
C TRP A 715 -6.58 4.80 14.19
N ASN A 716 -5.70 4.13 14.94
CA ASN A 716 -5.70 4.23 16.40
C ASN A 716 -5.28 5.63 16.86
N VAL A 717 -4.26 6.23 16.21
CA VAL A 717 -3.85 7.62 16.52
C VAL A 717 -5.01 8.56 16.29
N TYR A 718 -5.62 8.51 15.11
CA TYR A 718 -6.79 9.32 14.79
C TYR A 718 -7.91 9.17 15.82
N GLN A 719 -8.30 7.94 16.13
CA GLN A 719 -9.40 7.65 17.06
C GLN A 719 -9.11 8.18 18.47
N LYS A 720 -7.90 7.95 18.96
CA LYS A 720 -7.45 8.40 20.29
C LYS A 720 -7.41 9.92 20.39
N VAL A 721 -6.82 10.59 19.43
CA VAL A 721 -6.76 12.07 19.38
C VAL A 721 -8.17 12.66 19.29
N HIS A 722 -9.01 12.13 18.41
CA HIS A 722 -10.38 12.61 18.24
C HIS A 722 -11.20 12.42 19.54
N ASN A 723 -11.12 11.25 20.17
CA ASN A 723 -11.84 10.96 21.41
C ASN A 723 -11.34 11.85 22.57
N PHE A 724 -10.04 12.05 22.68
CA PHE A 724 -9.47 12.94 23.67
C PHE A 724 -9.98 14.38 23.50
N CYS A 725 -9.96 14.90 22.27
CA CYS A 725 -10.45 16.25 21.98
C CYS A 725 -11.94 16.41 22.27
N VAL A 726 -12.77 15.40 21.95
CA VAL A 726 -14.23 15.51 22.04
C VAL A 726 -14.75 15.14 23.43
N GLN A 727 -14.28 14.03 23.99
CA GLN A 727 -14.85 13.48 25.23
C GLN A 727 -14.11 13.97 26.48
N GLU A 728 -12.81 13.76 26.54
CA GLU A 728 -12.03 14.06 27.76
C GLU A 728 -11.77 15.56 27.90
N LEU A 729 -11.33 16.24 26.84
CA LEU A 729 -11.15 17.68 26.87
C LEU A 729 -12.49 18.40 26.73
N GLY A 730 -13.18 18.26 25.60
CA GLY A 730 -14.39 19.03 25.29
C GLY A 730 -15.57 18.71 26.22
N GLY A 731 -15.79 17.43 26.54
CA GLY A 731 -16.90 16.97 27.39
C GLY A 731 -16.65 17.07 28.89
N PHE A 732 -15.42 17.24 29.32
CA PHE A 732 -15.06 17.27 30.74
C PHE A 732 -14.15 18.45 31.06
N TYR A 733 -12.86 18.37 30.80
CA TYR A 733 -11.86 19.30 31.33
C TYR A 733 -12.07 20.76 30.89
N LEU A 734 -12.15 21.00 29.56
CA LEU A 734 -12.24 22.33 29.03
C LEU A 734 -13.55 23.06 29.42
N ASP A 735 -14.62 22.34 29.68
CA ASP A 735 -15.89 22.92 30.11
C ASP A 735 -15.85 23.34 31.57
N ILE A 736 -15.24 22.53 32.43
CA ILE A 736 -15.10 22.78 33.84
C ILE A 736 -14.23 24.04 34.11
N ILE A 737 -13.10 24.15 33.40
CA ILE A 737 -12.13 25.21 33.71
C ILE A 737 -12.57 26.61 33.27
N LYS A 738 -13.64 26.75 32.48
CA LYS A 738 -14.11 28.05 31.96
C LYS A 738 -14.37 29.05 33.08
N ASP A 739 -15.05 28.62 34.14
CA ASP A 739 -15.32 29.51 35.26
C ASP A 739 -14.00 30.06 35.87
N ARG A 740 -13.12 29.18 36.24
CA ARG A 740 -11.82 29.50 36.84
C ARG A 740 -10.95 30.35 35.89
N GLN A 741 -10.85 29.92 34.62
CA GLN A 741 -10.02 30.60 33.63
C GLN A 741 -10.48 32.03 33.34
N TYR A 742 -11.79 32.28 33.38
CA TYR A 742 -12.36 33.56 32.99
C TYR A 742 -12.58 34.50 34.18
N THR A 743 -12.85 33.96 35.36
CA THR A 743 -13.34 34.76 36.49
C THR A 743 -12.30 35.01 37.59
N THR A 744 -11.23 34.25 37.66
CA THR A 744 -10.15 34.46 38.66
C THR A 744 -9.21 35.59 38.24
N GLY A 745 -8.38 36.06 39.15
CA GLY A 745 -7.39 37.09 38.85
C GLY A 745 -6.42 36.69 37.74
N ALA A 746 -5.99 37.63 36.90
CA ALA A 746 -5.16 37.36 35.73
C ALA A 746 -3.87 36.61 36.06
N ASP A 747 -3.21 36.94 37.20
CA ASP A 747 -1.97 36.30 37.64
C ASP A 747 -2.17 35.33 38.80
N SER A 748 -3.42 34.99 39.12
CA SER A 748 -3.73 34.07 40.20
C SER A 748 -3.27 32.62 39.92
N LEU A 749 -2.93 31.91 41.01
CA LEU A 749 -2.57 30.50 40.93
C LEU A 749 -3.63 29.66 40.22
N PRO A 750 -4.95 29.79 40.50
CA PRO A 750 -5.99 29.02 39.82
C PRO A 750 -5.97 29.19 38.28
N ARG A 751 -5.70 30.41 37.81
CA ARG A 751 -5.62 30.66 36.36
C ARG A 751 -4.32 30.17 35.77
N ARG A 752 -3.18 30.46 36.42
CA ARG A 752 -1.86 30.03 35.91
C ARG A 752 -1.69 28.51 35.94
N SER A 753 -2.24 27.81 36.93
CA SER A 753 -2.31 26.36 36.99
C SER A 753 -3.04 25.80 35.74
N CYS A 754 -4.21 26.34 35.46
CA CYS A 754 -4.98 25.97 34.28
C CYS A 754 -4.21 26.23 32.98
N GLN A 755 -3.63 27.42 32.81
CA GLN A 755 -2.86 27.77 31.62
C GLN A 755 -1.63 26.88 31.44
N THR A 756 -0.97 26.51 32.54
CA THR A 756 0.15 25.54 32.51
C THR A 756 -0.31 24.19 31.92
N ALA A 757 -1.44 23.65 32.42
CA ALA A 757 -1.97 22.42 31.89
C ALA A 757 -2.37 22.53 30.40
N LEU A 758 -3.05 23.60 30.02
CA LEU A 758 -3.41 23.88 28.63
C LEU A 758 -2.18 23.99 27.71
N TYR A 759 -1.12 24.62 28.19
CA TYR A 759 0.15 24.73 27.47
C TYR A 759 0.79 23.35 27.23
N HIS A 760 0.92 22.52 28.29
CA HIS A 760 1.44 21.15 28.15
C HIS A 760 0.62 20.30 27.18
N ILE A 761 -0.71 20.38 27.28
CA ILE A 761 -1.61 19.66 26.38
C ILE A 761 -1.47 20.15 24.93
N ALA A 762 -1.36 21.46 24.71
CA ALA A 762 -1.20 22.04 23.39
C ALA A 762 0.14 21.65 22.75
N GLU A 763 1.23 21.68 23.52
CA GLU A 763 2.56 21.23 23.09
C GLU A 763 2.58 19.72 22.71
N ALA A 764 1.87 18.89 23.46
CA ALA A 764 1.73 17.47 23.15
C ALA A 764 0.84 17.25 21.91
N LEU A 765 -0.36 17.85 21.91
CA LEU A 765 -1.35 17.69 20.84
C LEU A 765 -0.81 18.07 19.47
N VAL A 766 -0.10 19.20 19.35
CA VAL A 766 0.44 19.66 18.08
C VAL A 766 1.45 18.67 17.51
N ARG A 767 2.22 17.98 18.34
CA ARG A 767 3.15 16.93 17.93
C ARG A 767 2.42 15.64 17.56
N TRP A 768 1.39 15.26 18.32
CA TRP A 768 0.63 14.04 18.02
C TRP A 768 -0.02 14.08 16.63
N ILE A 769 -0.51 15.26 16.24
CA ILE A 769 -1.18 15.44 14.95
C ILE A 769 -0.23 15.78 13.79
N ALA A 770 1.01 16.18 14.06
CA ALA A 770 1.94 16.64 13.03
C ALA A 770 2.22 15.62 11.91
N PRO A 771 2.30 14.31 12.17
CA PRO A 771 2.42 13.34 11.09
C PRO A 771 1.18 13.21 10.20
N ILE A 772 0.00 13.49 10.74
CA ILE A 772 -1.30 13.35 10.06
C ILE A 772 -1.75 14.69 9.46
N LEU A 773 -1.97 15.68 10.31
CA LEU A 773 -2.42 17.01 9.94
C LEU A 773 -1.22 17.97 9.82
N ALA A 774 -0.37 17.69 8.85
CA ALA A 774 0.94 18.30 8.72
C ALA A 774 0.90 19.83 8.61
N PHE A 775 -0.04 20.36 7.85
CA PHE A 775 -0.22 21.80 7.65
C PHE A 775 -0.87 22.46 8.87
N THR A 776 -1.88 21.84 9.43
CA THR A 776 -2.58 22.38 10.61
C THR A 776 -1.67 22.37 11.83
N ALA A 777 -0.87 21.34 12.03
CA ALA A 777 0.12 21.29 13.12
C ALA A 777 1.15 22.43 13.00
N GLU A 778 1.63 22.69 11.78
CA GLU A 778 2.56 23.79 11.52
C GLU A 778 1.90 25.16 11.77
N GLU A 779 0.63 25.32 11.39
CA GLU A 779 -0.13 26.53 11.70
C GLU A 779 -0.28 26.72 13.21
N ILE A 780 -0.72 25.69 13.95
CA ILE A 780 -0.87 25.75 15.42
C ILE A 780 0.46 26.08 16.08
N TRP A 781 1.56 25.48 15.63
CA TRP A 781 2.91 25.70 16.14
C TRP A 781 3.30 27.19 16.18
N GLN A 782 2.90 27.95 15.15
CA GLN A 782 3.22 29.39 15.05
C GLN A 782 2.47 30.26 16.07
N TYR A 783 1.36 29.79 16.64
CA TYR A 783 0.52 30.52 17.57
C TYR A 783 0.71 30.09 19.02
N LEU A 784 1.51 29.06 19.29
CA LEU A 784 1.86 28.68 20.67
C LEU A 784 2.79 29.69 21.29
N PRO A 785 2.61 30.06 22.59
CA PRO A 785 3.47 31.01 23.28
C PRO A 785 4.87 30.43 23.55
N GLY A 786 5.85 31.34 23.80
CA GLY A 786 7.23 30.98 24.14
C GLY A 786 8.17 30.97 22.94
N GLU A 787 9.47 30.89 23.24
CA GLU A 787 10.51 30.71 22.21
C GLU A 787 10.44 29.30 21.65
N ARG A 788 10.55 29.17 20.33
CA ARG A 788 10.40 27.87 19.65
C ARG A 788 11.15 27.77 18.33
N ASN A 789 11.39 26.53 17.90
CA ASN A 789 11.94 26.27 16.58
C ASN A 789 10.99 26.74 15.47
N GLU A 790 11.53 26.92 14.28
CA GLU A 790 10.80 27.39 13.11
C GLU A 790 9.69 26.41 12.63
N SER A 791 9.78 25.14 13.01
CA SER A 791 8.80 24.10 12.66
C SER A 791 8.64 23.12 13.82
N VAL A 792 7.42 22.60 13.97
CA VAL A 792 7.12 21.50 14.91
C VAL A 792 7.97 20.26 14.61
N MET A 793 8.31 20.01 13.36
CA MET A 793 9.10 18.85 12.95
C MET A 793 10.56 18.88 13.37
N LEU A 794 11.07 20.04 13.78
CA LEU A 794 12.44 20.18 14.33
C LEU A 794 12.55 19.77 15.81
N ASN A 795 11.54 19.11 16.34
CA ASN A 795 11.46 18.66 17.73
C ASN A 795 11.25 17.15 17.82
N THR A 796 11.27 16.61 19.02
CA THR A 796 10.85 15.26 19.39
C THR A 796 9.48 15.27 20.05
N TRP A 797 8.97 14.10 20.46
CA TRP A 797 7.77 14.01 21.28
C TRP A 797 7.92 14.88 22.52
N TYR A 798 6.80 15.40 23.02
CA TYR A 798 6.84 16.36 24.13
C TYR A 798 7.19 15.68 25.46
N GLU A 799 8.21 16.17 26.14
CA GLU A 799 8.71 15.60 27.40
C GLU A 799 8.21 16.35 28.66
N GLY A 800 7.46 17.42 28.48
CA GLY A 800 6.97 18.26 29.61
C GLY A 800 5.73 17.72 30.32
N LEU A 801 5.15 16.61 29.89
CA LEU A 801 4.02 15.94 30.58
C LEU A 801 4.51 15.22 31.82
N ALA A 802 3.67 15.17 32.85
CA ALA A 802 3.99 14.55 34.12
C ALA A 802 2.92 13.54 34.55
N GLU A 803 3.35 12.46 35.19
CA GLU A 803 2.50 11.43 35.76
C GLU A 803 1.97 11.82 37.13
N LEU A 804 0.73 11.40 37.43
CA LEU A 804 0.21 11.53 38.80
C LEU A 804 1.07 10.68 39.73
N PRO A 805 1.37 11.18 40.96
CA PRO A 805 2.03 10.37 41.98
C PRO A 805 1.24 9.09 42.30
N LEU A 806 1.94 8.00 42.55
CA LEU A 806 1.33 6.69 42.86
C LEU A 806 0.47 6.74 44.16
N ASP A 807 0.80 7.64 45.06
CA ASP A 807 0.13 7.88 46.33
C ASP A 807 -0.81 9.09 46.32
N ALA A 808 -1.18 9.56 45.12
CA ALA A 808 -2.10 10.69 44.98
C ALA A 808 -3.45 10.36 45.60
N GLU A 809 -3.95 11.21 46.47
CA GLU A 809 -5.27 11.05 47.11
C GLU A 809 -6.41 11.11 46.08
N LEU A 810 -6.24 11.95 45.04
CA LEU A 810 -7.14 12.05 43.89
C LEU A 810 -6.50 11.37 42.70
N ASP A 811 -6.49 10.05 42.73
CA ASP A 811 -5.89 9.17 41.74
C ASP A 811 -6.76 9.01 40.47
N ARG A 812 -6.27 8.22 39.50
CA ARG A 812 -7.01 7.95 38.24
C ARG A 812 -8.39 7.33 38.48
N PRO A 813 -8.54 6.25 39.31
CA PRO A 813 -9.85 5.71 39.66
C PRO A 813 -10.80 6.73 40.29
N PHE A 814 -10.30 7.65 41.07
CA PHE A 814 -11.09 8.75 41.63
C PHE A 814 -11.70 9.60 40.55
N TRP A 815 -10.87 10.10 39.61
CA TRP A 815 -11.34 10.95 38.52
C TRP A 815 -12.28 10.21 37.55
N ASP A 816 -12.07 8.91 37.32
CA ASP A 816 -13.00 8.07 36.55
C ASP A 816 -14.40 8.02 37.18
N LYS A 817 -14.48 7.91 38.50
CA LYS A 817 -15.76 7.98 39.23
C LYS A 817 -16.39 9.39 39.11
N VAL A 818 -15.60 10.44 39.26
CA VAL A 818 -16.06 11.83 39.12
C VAL A 818 -16.59 12.09 37.71
N MET A 819 -15.93 11.59 36.66
CA MET A 819 -16.41 11.68 35.27
C MET A 819 -17.75 10.95 35.10
N ALA A 820 -17.91 9.76 35.68
CA ALA A 820 -19.14 8.99 35.62
C ALA A 820 -20.31 9.72 36.35
N VAL A 821 -20.04 10.31 37.51
CA VAL A 821 -21.01 11.14 38.23
C VAL A 821 -21.41 12.35 37.43
N LYS A 822 -20.44 13.07 36.83
CA LYS A 822 -20.72 14.21 35.94
C LYS A 822 -21.58 13.84 34.75
N ALA A 823 -21.31 12.70 34.13
CA ALA A 823 -22.11 12.20 33.01
C ALA A 823 -23.59 11.95 33.43
N ALA A 824 -23.81 11.33 34.58
CA ALA A 824 -25.12 11.09 35.16
C ALA A 824 -25.86 12.40 35.47
N VAL A 825 -25.17 13.35 36.09
CA VAL A 825 -25.73 14.69 36.41
C VAL A 825 -26.07 15.45 35.11
N ASN A 826 -25.17 15.46 34.13
CA ASN A 826 -25.40 16.15 32.86
C ASN A 826 -26.65 15.63 32.14
N LYS A 827 -26.87 14.31 32.16
CA LYS A 827 -28.07 13.72 31.57
C LYS A 827 -29.35 14.24 32.23
N GLU A 828 -29.41 14.31 33.55
CA GLU A 828 -30.57 14.85 34.24
C GLU A 828 -30.73 16.36 34.03
N LEU A 829 -29.63 17.11 34.02
CA LEU A 829 -29.67 18.55 33.70
C LEU A 829 -30.24 18.79 32.30
N GLU A 830 -29.91 17.96 31.32
CA GLU A 830 -30.51 18.02 29.97
C GLU A 830 -32.01 17.79 30.00
N ILE A 831 -32.47 16.77 30.74
CA ILE A 831 -33.90 16.49 30.91
C ILE A 831 -34.61 17.70 31.53
N GLN A 832 -34.05 18.29 32.56
CA GLN A 832 -34.60 19.46 33.24
C GLN A 832 -34.61 20.71 32.35
N ARG A 833 -33.59 20.88 31.48
CA ARG A 833 -33.58 21.94 30.47
C ARG A 833 -34.65 21.72 29.38
N ALA A 834 -34.76 20.51 28.89
CA ALA A 834 -35.77 20.17 27.88
C ALA A 834 -37.20 20.41 28.45
N ALA A 835 -37.42 20.08 29.71
CA ALA A 835 -38.66 20.36 30.45
C ALA A 835 -38.85 21.86 30.80
N LYS A 836 -37.85 22.72 30.53
CA LYS A 836 -37.86 24.13 30.88
C LYS A 836 -37.94 24.43 32.40
N THR A 837 -37.60 23.45 33.22
CA THR A 837 -37.48 23.63 34.67
C THR A 837 -36.31 24.58 35.01
N ILE A 838 -35.23 24.41 34.30
CA ILE A 838 -34.05 25.29 34.36
C ILE A 838 -33.75 25.88 32.98
N GLY A 839 -33.21 27.08 32.91
CA GLY A 839 -32.78 27.69 31.64
C GLY A 839 -31.29 27.42 31.30
N GLY A 840 -30.50 26.95 32.27
CA GLY A 840 -29.09 26.60 32.14
C GLY A 840 -28.57 25.89 33.37
N ASN A 841 -27.46 25.19 33.27
CA ASN A 841 -26.90 24.38 34.36
C ASN A 841 -26.62 25.19 35.63
N LEU A 842 -26.17 26.43 35.51
CA LEU A 842 -25.92 27.30 36.65
C LEU A 842 -27.17 27.79 37.38
N GLN A 843 -28.39 27.46 36.88
CA GLN A 843 -29.64 27.66 37.62
C GLN A 843 -30.00 26.45 38.49
N ALA A 844 -29.20 25.41 38.47
CA ALA A 844 -29.46 24.19 39.20
C ALA A 844 -28.77 24.11 40.57
N GLU A 845 -29.53 23.64 41.56
CA GLU A 845 -29.04 23.05 42.79
C GLU A 845 -29.20 21.53 42.68
N VAL A 846 -28.10 20.80 42.85
CA VAL A 846 -28.06 19.34 42.72
C VAL A 846 -27.80 18.70 44.06
N THR A 847 -28.62 17.71 44.41
CA THR A 847 -28.34 16.84 45.55
C THR A 847 -28.09 15.41 45.05
N LEU A 848 -26.93 14.88 45.38
CA LEU A 848 -26.49 13.54 45.05
C LEU A 848 -26.70 12.62 46.24
N TYR A 849 -27.49 11.57 46.06
CA TYR A 849 -27.70 10.53 47.05
C TYR A 849 -26.94 9.28 46.59
N ALA A 850 -25.85 8.99 47.28
CA ALA A 850 -24.91 7.97 46.88
C ALA A 850 -24.64 6.92 47.98
N GLU A 851 -24.11 5.78 47.56
CA GLU A 851 -23.57 4.80 48.53
C GLU A 851 -22.41 5.42 49.31
N GLU A 852 -22.21 4.94 50.54
CA GLU A 852 -21.26 5.48 51.52
C GLU A 852 -19.84 5.68 50.95
N ALA A 853 -19.38 4.68 50.16
CA ALA A 853 -18.05 4.75 49.54
C ALA A 853 -17.96 5.89 48.50
N LEU A 854 -19.00 6.15 47.72
CA LEU A 854 -19.02 7.21 46.72
C LEU A 854 -19.22 8.59 47.43
N VAL A 855 -19.98 8.64 48.51
CA VAL A 855 -20.12 9.86 49.34
C VAL A 855 -18.73 10.29 49.85
N ALA A 856 -17.95 9.35 50.41
CA ALA A 856 -16.61 9.62 50.91
C ALA A 856 -15.65 10.11 49.80
N GLU A 857 -15.74 9.53 48.59
CA GLU A 857 -14.93 10.01 47.45
C GLU A 857 -15.31 11.40 47.00
N LEU A 858 -16.59 11.69 46.79
CA LEU A 858 -17.05 13.01 46.35
C LEU A 858 -16.80 14.10 47.37
N ALA A 859 -16.81 13.77 48.67
CA ALA A 859 -16.51 14.71 49.77
C ALA A 859 -15.08 15.25 49.69
N LYS A 860 -14.14 14.54 49.06
CA LYS A 860 -12.74 15.01 48.88
C LYS A 860 -12.66 16.32 48.07
N LEU A 861 -13.64 16.59 47.21
CA LEU A 861 -13.69 17.81 46.41
C LEU A 861 -14.33 18.98 47.14
N ASP A 862 -14.87 18.76 48.35
CA ASP A 862 -15.53 19.77 49.14
C ASP A 862 -16.51 20.66 48.32
N ASN A 863 -16.54 21.93 48.54
CA ASN A 863 -17.40 22.85 47.81
C ASN A 863 -17.02 23.03 46.33
N GLU A 864 -15.84 22.56 45.90
CA GLU A 864 -15.40 22.66 44.51
C GLU A 864 -16.08 21.62 43.59
N LEU A 865 -16.77 20.61 44.13
CA LEU A 865 -17.57 19.65 43.34
C LEU A 865 -18.61 20.36 42.46
N ARG A 866 -19.18 21.50 42.92
CA ARG A 866 -20.13 22.30 42.12
C ARG A 866 -19.52 22.85 40.84
N PHE A 867 -18.22 23.16 40.82
CA PHE A 867 -17.52 23.62 39.62
C PHE A 867 -17.29 22.49 38.66
N VAL A 868 -16.97 21.29 39.17
CA VAL A 868 -16.84 20.08 38.36
C VAL A 868 -18.18 19.74 37.68
N LEU A 869 -19.28 19.84 38.39
CA LEU A 869 -20.62 19.55 37.85
C LEU A 869 -21.23 20.76 37.11
N ILE A 870 -20.57 21.93 37.16
CA ILE A 870 -21.01 23.18 36.50
C ILE A 870 -22.43 23.56 36.97
N THR A 871 -22.64 23.62 38.27
CA THR A 871 -23.90 24.00 38.92
C THR A 871 -23.65 25.05 39.99
N SER A 872 -24.71 25.73 40.46
CA SER A 872 -24.54 26.75 41.49
C SER A 872 -24.34 26.17 42.87
N SER A 873 -24.94 25.00 43.17
CA SER A 873 -24.80 24.29 44.43
C SER A 873 -24.84 22.80 44.22
N VAL A 874 -24.05 22.08 45.01
CA VAL A 874 -24.06 20.60 45.08
C VAL A 874 -24.06 20.18 46.54
N GLN A 875 -24.91 19.24 46.90
CA GLN A 875 -24.93 18.54 48.17
C GLN A 875 -24.75 17.05 47.94
N VAL A 876 -24.02 16.38 48.82
CA VAL A 876 -23.83 14.92 48.76
C VAL A 876 -24.38 14.33 50.06
N ALA A 877 -25.24 13.35 49.95
CA ALA A 877 -25.90 12.66 51.08
C ALA A 877 -25.90 11.13 50.88
N PRO A 878 -26.04 10.38 51.96
CA PRO A 878 -26.18 8.94 51.86
C PRO A 878 -27.41 8.50 51.04
N LEU A 879 -27.33 7.42 50.29
CA LEU A 879 -28.41 6.87 49.45
C LEU A 879 -29.69 6.58 50.26
N THR A 880 -29.53 6.22 51.52
CA THR A 880 -30.63 5.96 52.46
C THR A 880 -31.48 7.19 52.76
N GLN A 881 -30.98 8.40 52.48
CA GLN A 881 -31.69 9.66 52.70
C GLN A 881 -32.39 10.13 51.43
N ALA A 882 -32.33 9.38 50.33
CA ALA A 882 -32.93 9.75 49.07
C ALA A 882 -34.46 9.91 49.20
N PRO A 883 -35.04 11.07 48.85
CA PRO A 883 -36.46 11.24 48.84
C PRO A 883 -37.14 10.48 47.69
N ALA A 884 -38.43 10.33 47.78
CA ALA A 884 -39.19 9.58 46.78
C ALA A 884 -39.09 10.18 45.34
N GLU A 885 -38.87 11.50 45.24
CA GLU A 885 -38.66 12.21 43.96
C GLU A 885 -37.23 12.09 43.40
N ALA A 886 -36.30 11.44 44.08
CA ALA A 886 -34.93 11.27 43.60
C ALA A 886 -34.89 10.30 42.41
N VAL A 887 -34.33 10.77 41.34
CA VAL A 887 -34.24 10.06 40.07
C VAL A 887 -33.05 9.09 40.13
N GLU A 888 -33.28 7.85 39.76
CA GLU A 888 -32.17 6.91 39.57
C GLU A 888 -31.33 7.28 38.36
N SER A 889 -30.03 7.28 38.55
CA SER A 889 -29.08 7.54 37.46
C SER A 889 -28.66 6.23 36.77
N GLU A 890 -27.97 6.33 35.61
CA GLU A 890 -27.35 5.17 34.98
C GLU A 890 -26.15 4.60 35.77
N LEU A 891 -25.63 5.40 36.71
CA LEU A 891 -24.58 4.94 37.61
C LEU A 891 -25.22 4.23 38.83
N ALA A 892 -24.96 2.94 38.94
CA ALA A 892 -25.51 2.15 40.04
C ALA A 892 -25.12 2.75 41.42
N GLY A 893 -26.08 2.79 42.33
CA GLY A 893 -25.85 3.34 43.67
C GLY A 893 -25.86 4.89 43.73
N LEU A 894 -26.31 5.58 42.70
CA LEU A 894 -26.46 7.03 42.66
C LEU A 894 -27.87 7.42 42.23
N LYS A 895 -28.55 8.19 43.14
CA LYS A 895 -29.78 8.93 42.83
C LYS A 895 -29.54 10.41 42.92
N LEU A 896 -30.30 11.22 42.19
CA LEU A 896 -30.09 12.65 42.24
C LEU A 896 -31.42 13.43 42.17
N VAL A 897 -31.39 14.60 42.72
CA VAL A 897 -32.46 15.59 42.68
C VAL A 897 -31.88 16.88 42.09
N VAL A 898 -32.52 17.40 41.07
CA VAL A 898 -32.18 18.70 40.47
C VAL A 898 -33.31 19.69 40.74
N LYS A 899 -32.99 20.80 41.38
CA LYS A 899 -33.96 21.88 41.66
C LYS A 899 -33.47 23.17 41.02
N LYS A 900 -34.42 24.02 40.61
CA LYS A 900 -34.08 25.38 40.20
C LYS A 900 -33.78 26.21 41.44
N THR A 901 -32.64 26.90 41.45
CA THR A 901 -32.31 27.77 42.53
C THR A 901 -33.20 29.00 42.61
N GLY A 902 -33.49 29.48 43.84
CA GLY A 902 -34.19 30.72 44.09
C GLY A 902 -33.27 31.94 44.22
N TYR A 903 -31.97 31.76 44.20
CA TYR A 903 -30.99 32.84 44.39
C TYR A 903 -30.79 33.72 43.14
N ALA A 904 -30.35 34.94 43.35
CA ALA A 904 -30.03 35.90 42.31
C ALA A 904 -28.80 35.46 41.50
N LYS A 905 -28.83 35.76 40.20
CA LYS A 905 -27.72 35.51 39.29
C LYS A 905 -26.61 36.53 39.50
N CYS A 906 -25.40 36.08 39.71
CA CYS A 906 -24.24 36.95 39.65
C CYS A 906 -24.00 37.49 38.22
N GLY A 907 -23.92 38.81 38.05
CA GLY A 907 -23.73 39.45 36.76
C GLY A 907 -22.36 39.16 36.10
N ARG A 908 -21.39 38.66 36.86
CA ARG A 908 -20.02 38.37 36.36
C ARG A 908 -19.76 36.88 36.10
N CYS A 909 -19.94 35.99 37.09
CA CYS A 909 -19.65 34.57 36.94
C CYS A 909 -20.89 33.72 36.58
N TRP A 910 -22.07 34.30 36.61
CA TRP A 910 -23.37 33.74 36.25
C TRP A 910 -23.90 32.65 37.18
N HIS A 911 -23.16 32.29 38.25
CA HIS A 911 -23.69 31.45 39.32
C HIS A 911 -24.84 32.14 40.05
N HIS A 912 -25.77 31.38 40.55
CA HIS A 912 -26.84 31.87 41.41
C HIS A 912 -26.49 31.59 42.87
N LEU A 913 -26.19 32.61 43.62
CA LEU A 913 -25.63 32.50 44.96
C LEU A 913 -26.37 33.42 45.96
N PRO A 914 -26.46 33.01 47.26
CA PRO A 914 -27.20 33.74 48.30
C PRO A 914 -26.60 35.10 48.63
N ASP A 915 -25.29 35.29 48.35
CA ASP A 915 -24.54 36.50 48.68
C ASP A 915 -24.50 37.55 47.55
N VAL A 916 -25.19 37.29 46.43
CA VAL A 916 -25.37 38.31 45.39
C VAL A 916 -26.23 39.47 45.96
N GLY A 917 -25.68 40.66 45.89
CA GLY A 917 -26.31 41.84 46.47
C GLY A 917 -25.87 42.17 47.92
N SER A 918 -25.01 41.37 48.54
CA SER A 918 -24.48 41.61 49.89
C SER A 918 -23.42 42.72 49.98
N HIS A 919 -22.76 43.04 48.86
CA HIS A 919 -21.70 44.07 48.81
C HIS A 919 -22.22 45.37 48.23
N VAL A 920 -22.16 46.41 49.02
CA VAL A 920 -22.72 47.72 48.66
C VAL A 920 -22.05 48.35 47.43
N ALA A 921 -20.75 48.16 47.29
CA ALA A 921 -20.00 48.65 46.13
C ALA A 921 -20.29 47.81 44.80
N HIS A 922 -20.69 46.57 44.97
CA HIS A 922 -20.92 45.61 43.89
C HIS A 922 -22.22 44.82 44.06
N PRO A 923 -23.40 45.49 43.98
CA PRO A 923 -24.66 44.83 44.32
C PRO A 923 -25.13 43.78 43.32
N ASP A 924 -24.52 43.73 42.14
CA ASP A 924 -24.92 42.81 41.03
C ASP A 924 -24.07 41.53 41.01
N ILE A 925 -23.04 41.37 41.87
CA ILE A 925 -22.13 40.21 41.83
C ILE A 925 -21.99 39.56 43.22
N CYS A 926 -21.50 38.32 43.22
CA CYS A 926 -21.27 37.52 44.43
C CYS A 926 -19.93 37.90 45.11
N GLY A 927 -19.78 37.52 46.36
CA GLY A 927 -18.58 37.79 47.17
C GLY A 927 -17.30 37.22 46.54
N ARG A 928 -17.37 36.04 46.01
CA ARG A 928 -16.25 35.42 45.25
C ARG A 928 -15.76 36.33 44.10
N CYS A 929 -16.69 36.92 43.35
CA CYS A 929 -16.37 37.83 42.26
C CYS A 929 -15.82 39.18 42.79
N VAL A 930 -16.29 39.66 43.92
CA VAL A 930 -15.70 40.82 44.57
C VAL A 930 -14.26 40.56 44.99
N ASP A 931 -13.99 39.43 45.62
CA ASP A 931 -12.64 38.98 45.97
C ASP A 931 -11.70 38.88 44.77
N ASN A 932 -12.19 38.38 43.66
CA ASN A 932 -11.39 38.25 42.41
C ASN A 932 -11.12 39.61 41.72
N ILE A 933 -11.89 40.64 42.00
CA ILE A 933 -11.72 42.00 41.42
C ILE A 933 -10.89 42.91 42.36
N GLU A 934 -11.20 42.90 43.64
CA GLU A 934 -10.66 43.89 44.61
C GLU A 934 -9.85 43.22 45.71
N GLY A 935 -10.04 41.94 45.96
CA GLY A 935 -9.42 41.19 47.04
C GLY A 935 -8.18 40.38 46.59
N PRO A 936 -7.70 39.50 47.50
CA PRO A 936 -6.58 38.59 47.19
C PRO A 936 -6.90 37.53 46.14
N GLY A 937 -8.16 37.41 45.74
CA GLY A 937 -8.67 36.38 44.85
C GLY A 937 -9.05 35.06 45.56
N GLU A 938 -9.92 34.32 44.95
CA GLU A 938 -10.35 33.00 45.46
C GLU A 938 -9.22 31.96 45.46
N VAL A 939 -9.27 31.09 46.44
CA VAL A 939 -8.37 29.93 46.51
C VAL A 939 -9.10 28.68 45.96
N ARG A 940 -8.41 27.92 45.11
CA ARG A 940 -8.86 26.64 44.58
C ARG A 940 -7.81 25.58 44.82
N HIS A 941 -8.26 24.35 45.08
CA HIS A 941 -7.38 23.22 45.36
C HIS A 941 -7.62 22.06 44.37
N TYR A 942 -8.84 21.90 44.01
CA TYR A 942 -9.27 20.69 43.26
C TYR A 942 -9.71 20.96 41.82
N ALA A 943 -10.48 22.02 41.55
CA ALA A 943 -11.07 22.25 40.24
C ALA A 943 -11.18 23.73 39.82
#